data_7036362c37e83687faabb7c0a4ba64e7
#
_entry.id   7036362c37e83687faabb7c0a4ba64e7
#
_cell.length_a   1.000
_cell.length_b   1.000
_cell.length_c   1.000
_cell.angle_alpha   90.00
_cell.angle_beta   90.00
_cell.angle_gamma   90.00
#
_symmetry.space_group_name_H-M   'P 1'
#
loop_
_entity.id
_entity.type
_entity.pdbx_description
1 polymer ?
#
loop_
_entity_poly.entity_id
_entity_poly.type
_entity_poly.pdbx_seq_one_letter_code
_entity_poly.pdbx_strand_id
1 'polypeptide(L)'
;MKRITFSCLAAVILLQLIPANGNARDIRNQKEKNNRTEIKQDTISAVHSAIRPGKDIPGTASSSPKKEGEEGERNVMLNASDANKPREIQIGLPSEDVNVYENGLPAVYSSAVHKLAAHWRSDSSLGEVGLLSPSESAITTGNIAYSVNAFSKLGQKDFQGILNYRANHFGMQNFDLNVSGGISNQWLYTAGIYQNFDPGSFDLKFTNYADRTEIYHAGLTHLFNDGRGKISLLYKHSRSRNPGNFANAAPFIYVGDGSVKEVEGFKLGTNSYVPQSGSFPYMDVMDGKMKTWNLNDGNENRANEVALIADYRFKNDLLWKFNLKYMDAPRANYVDFGGSTISEATAADGYTLANGDVYEGLAEGRRTWLHVGKVKNFLVTSELSKRFGTHDLRLGVNEWYYHLDYHSSSLQWMASVQEYPQLLHSTAVDPLDPTLSSQRVQTYGYNELSPEYTKGYENKLALYFTDNWQVTPRFNVYYGGRLEYYRMSADQISASRFPGFHIGDFNTYSKDEETGNIIATPHSIQPAKVVKNKLNYAATLRMTYNMTKQFGLTADGTVATRFPRINEYAGTGPTEEQYKRVTIPLIRGGLFYKNNWLNLTSMVTYISKSNNIDQQNLTKPGTKEGKTVLLIYNIQTLGWTTSAEIDPFKGFHLHALFTYQKPVYKNYNASVTFDDGAQMSVNANGMIVKEIPQVLVELDPSYNITKDLRLWLSFRYFGKTYANLQEALYFNGRWETFGGINW
;
A
#
# COMPACT_ATOMS: atom_id res chain seq x y z
N MET A 1 -1.22 31.50 12.62
CA MET A 1 -1.69 32.50 11.64
C MET A 1 -0.65 33.10 10.68
N LYS A 2 0.65 33.11 10.95
CA LYS A 2 1.66 33.73 10.06
C LYS A 2 2.29 32.83 8.97
N ARG A 3 1.94 31.53 8.88
CA ARG A 3 2.46 30.61 7.84
C ARG A 3 1.45 30.22 6.74
N ILE A 4 0.18 30.56 6.90
CA ILE A 4 -0.87 30.28 5.88
C ILE A 4 -0.79 31.30 4.72
N THR A 5 -0.24 32.47 4.96
CA THR A 5 -0.12 33.55 3.96
C THR A 5 0.93 33.29 2.86
N PHE A 6 1.89 32.40 3.08
CA PHE A 6 2.95 32.16 2.08
C PHE A 6 2.52 31.17 0.97
N SER A 7 1.66 30.21 1.26
CA SER A 7 1.18 29.25 0.25
C SER A 7 0.15 29.87 -0.70
N CYS A 8 -0.69 30.78 -0.21
CA CYS A 8 -1.61 31.53 -1.06
C CYS A 8 -0.89 32.58 -1.93
N LEU A 9 0.23 33.14 -1.45
CA LEU A 9 0.99 34.10 -2.20
C LEU A 9 1.72 33.50 -3.42
N ALA A 10 2.19 32.23 -3.29
CA ALA A 10 2.80 31.51 -4.40
C ALA A 10 1.79 31.19 -5.53
N ALA A 11 0.54 30.85 -5.17
CA ALA A 11 -0.53 30.63 -6.15
C ALA A 11 -0.96 31.92 -6.85
N VAL A 12 -0.97 33.05 -6.13
CA VAL A 12 -1.29 34.36 -6.69
C VAL A 12 -0.15 34.88 -7.57
N ILE A 13 1.11 34.59 -7.26
CA ILE A 13 2.27 35.01 -8.08
C ILE A 13 2.32 34.17 -9.37
N LEU A 14 1.93 32.88 -9.36
CA LEU A 14 1.81 32.06 -10.57
C LEU A 14 0.68 32.53 -11.50
N LEU A 15 -0.41 33.07 -10.94
CA LEU A 15 -1.51 33.65 -11.70
C LEU A 15 -1.17 35.03 -12.29
N GLN A 16 -0.20 35.77 -11.71
CA GLN A 16 0.26 37.06 -12.22
C GLN A 16 1.33 36.98 -13.31
N LEU A 17 1.92 35.80 -13.55
CA LEU A 17 2.89 35.58 -14.62
C LEU A 17 2.25 35.12 -15.93
N ILE A 18 0.93 35.05 -16.04
CA ILE A 18 0.21 34.79 -17.28
C ILE A 18 0.05 36.16 -18.00
N PRO A 19 0.62 36.33 -19.21
CA PRO A 19 0.43 37.58 -19.94
C PRO A 19 -1.05 37.74 -20.31
N ALA A 20 -1.66 38.78 -19.76
CA ALA A 20 -3.02 39.20 -20.09
C ALA A 20 -3.06 39.84 -21.50
N ASN A 21 -2.98 39.03 -22.54
CA ASN A 21 -3.24 39.43 -23.92
C ASN A 21 -4.16 38.43 -24.61
N GLY A 22 -5.45 38.69 -24.50
CA GLY A 22 -6.51 37.98 -25.21
C GLY A 22 -7.86 38.68 -24.99
N ASN A 23 -8.24 39.56 -25.92
CA ASN A 23 -9.51 40.29 -25.90
C ASN A 23 -10.71 39.35 -25.87
N ALA A 24 -11.50 39.44 -24.83
CA ALA A 24 -12.72 38.66 -24.54
C ALA A 24 -13.92 39.01 -25.45
N ARG A 25 -13.72 39.47 -26.69
CA ARG A 25 -14.81 39.87 -27.62
C ARG A 25 -15.01 38.98 -28.83
N ASP A 26 -14.15 38.03 -29.14
CA ASP A 26 -14.23 37.23 -30.39
C ASP A 26 -14.74 35.79 -30.26
N ILE A 27 -15.21 35.39 -29.09
CA ILE A 27 -15.65 33.98 -28.86
C ILE A 27 -17.11 33.72 -29.28
N ARG A 28 -17.85 34.72 -29.76
CA ARG A 28 -19.27 34.55 -30.13
C ARG A 28 -19.55 34.25 -31.61
N ASN A 29 -18.57 34.36 -32.49
CA ASN A 29 -18.80 34.24 -33.94
C ASN A 29 -18.04 33.10 -34.64
N GLN A 30 -17.51 32.12 -33.94
CA GLN A 30 -16.82 30.97 -34.55
C GLN A 30 -17.58 29.62 -34.45
N LYS A 31 -18.86 29.64 -34.14
CA LYS A 31 -19.67 28.41 -34.04
C LYS A 31 -20.24 27.88 -35.37
N GLU A 32 -19.94 28.49 -36.47
CA GLU A 32 -20.54 28.06 -37.77
C GLU A 32 -19.55 27.76 -38.93
N LYS A 33 -18.26 27.57 -38.67
CA LYS A 33 -17.34 27.27 -39.79
C LYS A 33 -16.29 26.22 -39.54
N ASN A 34 -16.55 25.15 -38.78
CA ASN A 34 -15.63 24.03 -38.67
C ASN A 34 -16.30 22.67 -38.95
N ASN A 35 -16.79 22.54 -40.18
CA ASN A 35 -17.06 21.24 -40.81
C ASN A 35 -16.14 21.04 -42.01
N ARG A 36 -14.84 20.98 -41.86
CA ARG A 36 -13.84 20.44 -42.81
C ARG A 36 -12.42 20.74 -42.28
N THR A 37 -11.92 19.90 -41.37
CA THR A 37 -10.49 19.56 -41.23
C THR A 37 -10.31 18.57 -40.08
N GLU A 38 -10.94 17.43 -40.22
CA GLU A 38 -10.62 16.25 -39.39
C GLU A 38 -9.63 15.37 -40.15
N ILE A 39 -8.41 15.75 -40.29
CA ILE A 39 -7.30 14.84 -40.64
C ILE A 39 -6.00 15.59 -40.29
N LYS A 40 -5.59 15.55 -39.03
CA LYS A 40 -4.20 15.73 -38.56
C LYS A 40 -4.01 15.76 -37.04
N GLN A 41 -4.98 15.31 -36.26
CA GLN A 41 -4.85 15.26 -34.79
C GLN A 41 -4.41 13.90 -34.22
N ASP A 42 -4.25 12.88 -35.08
CA ASP A 42 -3.99 11.51 -34.65
C ASP A 42 -2.53 11.19 -34.27
N THR A 43 -1.58 12.08 -34.55
CA THR A 43 -0.16 11.72 -34.42
C THR A 43 0.38 11.89 -32.98
N ILE A 44 -0.24 12.73 -32.15
CA ILE A 44 0.22 12.96 -30.77
C ILE A 44 -0.49 12.05 -29.79
N SER A 45 -1.75 11.72 -30.04
CA SER A 45 -2.51 10.71 -29.26
C SER A 45 -1.97 9.29 -29.48
N ALA A 46 -1.37 8.99 -30.62
CA ALA A 46 -0.83 7.67 -30.95
C ALA A 46 0.41 7.29 -30.10
N VAL A 47 1.15 8.24 -29.55
CA VAL A 47 2.32 7.93 -28.68
C VAL A 47 1.88 7.48 -27.29
N HIS A 48 0.73 7.96 -26.80
CA HIS A 48 0.15 7.47 -25.54
C HIS A 48 -0.57 6.12 -25.70
N SER A 49 -1.06 5.81 -26.91
CA SER A 49 -1.82 4.58 -27.17
C SER A 49 -0.97 3.31 -27.27
N ALA A 50 0.35 3.42 -27.32
CA ALA A 50 1.24 2.25 -27.41
C ALA A 50 1.48 1.52 -26.08
N ILE A 51 1.01 2.04 -24.93
CA ILE A 51 0.99 1.33 -23.64
C ILE A 51 -0.45 0.95 -23.25
N ARG A 52 -1.41 1.05 -24.11
CA ARG A 52 -2.71 0.44 -23.83
C ARG A 52 -2.49 -1.07 -23.78
N PRO A 53 -2.79 -1.75 -22.65
CA PRO A 53 -3.07 -3.17 -22.73
C PRO A 53 -4.09 -3.30 -23.86
N GLY A 54 -3.83 -4.19 -24.79
CA GLY A 54 -4.52 -4.23 -26.07
C GLY A 54 -6.00 -3.96 -25.94
N LYS A 55 -6.45 -3.01 -26.71
CA LYS A 55 -7.83 -2.55 -26.81
C LYS A 55 -8.66 -3.70 -27.29
N ASP A 56 -8.75 -4.80 -27.08
CA ASP A 56 -9.56 -5.94 -27.51
C ASP A 56 -9.01 -7.32 -27.11
N ILE A 57 -8.54 -7.46 -25.83
CA ILE A 57 -8.38 -8.82 -25.30
C ILE A 57 -9.61 -9.08 -24.43
N PRO A 58 -10.61 -9.81 -24.94
CA PRO A 58 -11.69 -10.31 -24.12
C PRO A 58 -11.09 -11.22 -23.05
N GLY A 59 -11.45 -10.99 -21.79
CA GLY A 59 -10.95 -11.82 -20.67
C GLY A 59 -9.98 -11.16 -19.70
N THR A 60 -9.50 -9.95 -19.97
CA THR A 60 -8.99 -9.07 -18.92
C THR A 60 -10.11 -8.13 -18.53
N ALA A 61 -10.28 -7.86 -17.25
CA ALA A 61 -11.08 -6.72 -16.80
C ALA A 61 -10.39 -5.44 -17.31
N SER A 62 -10.58 -5.16 -18.61
CA SER A 62 -10.12 -3.96 -19.28
C SER A 62 -11.15 -2.88 -18.92
N SER A 63 -10.85 -2.07 -17.94
CA SER A 63 -11.48 -0.78 -17.85
C SER A 63 -11.22 -0.06 -19.15
N SER A 64 -12.27 0.20 -19.94
CA SER A 64 -12.20 1.08 -21.12
C SER A 64 -11.51 2.38 -20.71
N PRO A 65 -10.71 3.04 -21.59
CA PRO A 65 -10.14 4.34 -21.29
C PRO A 65 -11.28 5.30 -20.98
N LYS A 66 -11.34 5.72 -19.75
CA LYS A 66 -12.45 6.49 -19.19
C LYS A 66 -12.12 7.97 -19.24
N LYS A 67 -13.12 8.81 -19.45
CA LYS A 67 -13.00 10.27 -19.52
C LYS A 67 -12.38 10.82 -18.25
N GLU A 68 -11.49 11.80 -18.38
CA GLU A 68 -10.85 12.49 -17.27
C GLU A 68 -11.86 12.94 -16.21
N GLY A 69 -11.58 12.64 -14.96
CA GLY A 69 -12.23 13.25 -13.79
C GLY A 69 -13.37 12.47 -13.15
N GLU A 70 -14.09 11.58 -13.85
CA GLU A 70 -15.32 10.98 -13.29
C GLU A 70 -15.13 9.63 -12.61
N GLU A 71 -13.99 8.96 -12.76
CA GLU A 71 -13.89 7.55 -12.44
C GLU A 71 -12.71 7.14 -11.56
N GLY A 72 -11.80 8.05 -11.24
CA GLY A 72 -10.75 7.80 -10.26
C GLY A 72 -11.32 7.39 -8.89
N GLU A 73 -12.52 7.86 -8.57
CA GLU A 73 -13.20 7.55 -7.31
C GLU A 73 -13.92 6.20 -7.32
N ARG A 74 -14.24 5.69 -8.51
CA ARG A 74 -15.04 4.47 -8.70
C ARG A 74 -14.24 3.34 -9.30
N ASN A 75 -12.97 3.56 -9.55
CA ASN A 75 -12.09 2.52 -10.01
C ASN A 75 -12.06 1.38 -8.97
N VAL A 76 -12.19 0.15 -9.45
CA VAL A 76 -12.08 -1.09 -8.65
C VAL A 76 -10.82 -1.11 -7.79
N MET A 77 -9.81 -0.31 -8.15
CA MET A 77 -8.53 -0.18 -7.49
C MET A 77 -8.48 0.89 -6.40
N LEU A 78 -9.42 1.82 -6.38
CA LEU A 78 -9.47 2.87 -5.37
C LEU A 78 -10.50 2.50 -4.32
N ASN A 79 -10.12 2.58 -3.07
CA ASN A 79 -11.05 2.36 -1.98
C ASN A 79 -12.08 3.50 -1.94
N ALA A 80 -13.37 3.20 -2.09
CA ALA A 80 -14.41 4.22 -2.06
C ALA A 80 -14.61 4.85 -0.67
N SER A 81 -14.25 4.13 0.40
CA SER A 81 -14.29 4.66 1.77
C SER A 81 -12.99 5.38 2.16
N ASP A 82 -11.90 5.13 1.44
CA ASP A 82 -10.61 5.77 1.65
C ASP A 82 -10.00 6.08 0.28
N ALA A 83 -10.28 7.28 -0.25
CA ALA A 83 -9.75 7.77 -1.53
C ALA A 83 -8.22 7.85 -1.56
N ASN A 84 -7.57 7.63 -0.43
CA ASN A 84 -6.13 7.73 -0.27
C ASN A 84 -5.41 6.39 -0.44
N LYS A 85 -6.16 5.28 -0.49
CA LYS A 85 -5.56 3.95 -0.65
C LYS A 85 -6.13 3.26 -1.88
N PRO A 86 -5.27 2.66 -2.72
CA PRO A 86 -5.74 1.73 -3.73
C PRO A 86 -6.53 0.60 -3.07
N ARG A 87 -7.60 0.18 -3.71
CA ARG A 87 -8.39 -0.95 -3.24
C ARG A 87 -7.59 -2.24 -3.41
N GLU A 88 -7.59 -3.07 -2.38
CA GLU A 88 -7.01 -4.40 -2.47
C GLU A 88 -7.84 -5.28 -3.40
N ILE A 89 -7.30 -5.64 -4.53
CA ILE A 89 -7.85 -6.69 -5.38
C ILE A 89 -7.28 -8.01 -4.91
N GLN A 90 -8.09 -8.74 -4.17
CA GLN A 90 -7.70 -10.04 -3.68
C GLN A 90 -7.70 -11.04 -4.83
N ILE A 91 -6.57 -11.70 -5.02
CA ILE A 91 -6.40 -12.82 -5.94
C ILE A 91 -6.33 -14.16 -5.20
N GLY A 92 -6.83 -14.18 -3.95
CA GLY A 92 -6.81 -15.37 -3.10
C GLY A 92 -5.53 -15.58 -2.30
N LEU A 93 -4.69 -14.56 -2.20
CA LEU A 93 -3.56 -14.51 -1.29
C LEU A 93 -3.80 -13.43 -0.23
N PRO A 94 -3.15 -13.51 0.95
CA PRO A 94 -3.12 -12.40 1.89
C PRO A 94 -2.68 -11.14 1.14
N SER A 95 -3.35 -10.03 1.41
CA SER A 95 -3.01 -8.76 0.79
C SER A 95 -1.58 -8.38 1.14
N GLU A 96 -0.75 -8.29 0.13
CA GLU A 96 0.44 -7.47 0.18
C GLU A 96 0.02 -6.07 -0.27
N ASP A 97 0.71 -5.03 0.18
CA ASP A 97 0.43 -3.65 -0.24
C ASP A 97 0.20 -3.57 -1.74
N VAL A 98 -0.87 -2.90 -2.15
CA VAL A 98 -1.16 -2.72 -3.57
C VAL A 98 0.00 -1.97 -4.21
N ASN A 99 0.59 -2.60 -5.20
CA ASN A 99 1.68 -1.98 -5.94
C ASN A 99 1.14 -0.90 -6.87
N VAL A 100 1.63 0.31 -6.71
CA VAL A 100 1.36 1.42 -7.61
C VAL A 100 2.61 1.74 -8.39
N TYR A 101 2.46 1.78 -9.70
CA TYR A 101 3.51 2.20 -10.63
C TYR A 101 3.11 3.53 -11.24
N GLU A 102 4.03 4.47 -11.26
CA GLU A 102 3.89 5.76 -11.94
C GLU A 102 4.96 5.84 -13.04
N ASN A 103 4.52 6.00 -14.27
CA ASN A 103 5.38 5.97 -15.47
C ASN A 103 6.22 4.68 -15.58
N GLY A 104 5.65 3.52 -15.18
CA GLY A 104 6.32 2.22 -15.22
C GLY A 104 7.36 1.98 -14.12
N LEU A 105 7.49 2.88 -13.14
CA LEU A 105 8.36 2.77 -11.97
C LEU A 105 7.55 2.70 -10.69
N PRO A 106 7.93 1.92 -9.66
CA PRO A 106 7.21 1.92 -8.40
C PRO A 106 7.03 3.33 -7.85
N ALA A 107 5.80 3.73 -7.52
CA ALA A 107 5.53 5.00 -6.86
C ALA A 107 6.26 5.06 -5.51
N VAL A 108 6.18 3.96 -4.74
CA VAL A 108 7.01 3.68 -3.58
C VAL A 108 7.60 2.28 -3.76
N TYR A 109 8.91 2.16 -3.78
CA TYR A 109 9.59 0.90 -4.06
C TYR A 109 9.44 -0.11 -2.92
N SER A 110 9.54 0.35 -1.69
CA SER A 110 9.34 -0.45 -0.49
C SER A 110 8.57 0.36 0.54
N SER A 111 7.51 -0.21 1.08
CA SER A 111 6.59 0.44 1.99
C SER A 111 6.93 0.24 3.47
N ALA A 112 8.10 -0.33 3.82
CA ALA A 112 8.44 -0.61 5.21
C ALA A 112 8.26 0.62 6.09
N VAL A 113 8.81 1.75 5.67
CA VAL A 113 8.73 3.02 6.39
C VAL A 113 8.11 4.14 5.57
N HIS A 114 8.36 4.19 4.25
CA HIS A 114 7.79 5.22 3.39
C HIS A 114 6.43 4.77 2.86
N LYS A 115 5.37 5.30 3.43
CA LYS A 115 4.00 4.88 3.12
C LYS A 115 3.53 5.43 1.77
N LEU A 116 2.86 4.60 0.99
CA LEU A 116 2.33 4.98 -0.33
C LEU A 116 1.44 6.23 -0.23
N ALA A 117 0.49 6.24 0.70
CA ALA A 117 -0.45 7.34 0.88
C ALA A 117 0.20 8.67 1.28
N ALA A 118 1.43 8.66 1.76
CA ALA A 118 2.19 9.87 2.07
C ALA A 118 2.84 10.52 0.83
N HIS A 119 3.01 9.77 -0.26
CA HIS A 119 3.80 10.18 -1.42
C HIS A 119 3.02 10.18 -2.73
N TRP A 120 2.00 9.35 -2.83
CA TRP A 120 1.19 9.18 -4.03
C TRP A 120 -0.30 9.30 -3.70
N ARG A 121 -1.01 10.07 -4.51
CA ARG A 121 -2.46 10.24 -4.50
C ARG A 121 -2.96 10.21 -5.94
N SER A 122 -4.20 9.77 -6.12
CA SER A 122 -4.86 9.91 -7.43
C SER A 122 -5.35 11.34 -7.58
N ASP A 123 -4.44 12.23 -7.98
CA ASP A 123 -4.69 13.66 -8.12
C ASP A 123 -4.74 14.10 -9.60
N SER A 124 -5.05 15.38 -9.83
CA SER A 124 -5.19 15.97 -11.15
C SER A 124 -3.87 16.09 -11.93
N SER A 125 -2.71 15.79 -11.30
CA SER A 125 -1.41 15.74 -11.98
C SER A 125 -1.16 14.40 -12.69
N LEU A 126 -2.06 13.42 -12.52
CA LEU A 126 -2.08 12.20 -13.30
C LEU A 126 -2.92 12.36 -14.56
N GLY A 127 -2.40 11.88 -15.69
CA GLY A 127 -3.09 11.91 -17.00
C GLY A 127 -3.94 10.67 -17.22
N GLU A 128 -3.48 9.52 -16.77
CA GLU A 128 -4.16 8.24 -16.91
C GLU A 128 -3.84 7.35 -15.71
N VAL A 129 -4.85 6.63 -15.25
CA VAL A 129 -4.70 5.60 -14.21
C VAL A 129 -5.41 4.34 -14.69
N GLY A 130 -4.70 3.22 -14.72
CA GLY A 130 -5.20 1.93 -15.19
C GLY A 130 -4.69 0.78 -14.33
N LEU A 131 -4.86 -0.45 -14.83
CA LEU A 131 -4.46 -1.68 -14.20
C LEU A 131 -3.47 -2.46 -15.04
N LEU A 132 -2.42 -2.98 -14.41
CA LEU A 132 -1.64 -4.09 -14.94
C LEU A 132 -2.27 -5.41 -14.51
N SER A 133 -2.48 -6.31 -15.47
CA SER A 133 -2.88 -7.69 -15.15
C SER A 133 -1.77 -8.43 -14.40
N PRO A 134 -2.09 -9.47 -13.61
CA PRO A 134 -1.07 -10.26 -12.91
C PRO A 134 0.01 -10.82 -13.84
N SER A 135 -0.36 -11.23 -15.05
CA SER A 135 0.57 -11.76 -16.06
C SER A 135 1.55 -10.69 -16.54
N GLU A 136 1.08 -9.49 -16.84
CA GLU A 136 1.92 -8.37 -17.28
C GLU A 136 2.78 -7.84 -16.13
N SER A 137 2.19 -7.70 -14.93
CA SER A 137 2.92 -7.29 -13.73
C SER A 137 4.05 -8.26 -13.41
N ALA A 138 3.83 -9.57 -13.51
CA ALA A 138 4.87 -10.59 -13.27
C ALA A 138 6.09 -10.40 -14.17
N ILE A 139 5.89 -10.07 -15.44
CA ILE A 139 6.99 -9.90 -16.40
C ILE A 139 7.65 -8.53 -16.27
N THR A 140 6.89 -7.45 -16.22
CA THR A 140 7.44 -6.09 -16.22
C THR A 140 8.02 -5.68 -14.87
N THR A 141 7.46 -6.21 -13.76
CA THR A 141 7.81 -5.78 -12.39
C THR A 141 8.33 -6.89 -11.48
N GLY A 142 8.10 -8.16 -11.83
CA GLY A 142 8.46 -9.32 -11.00
C GLY A 142 7.41 -9.69 -9.95
N ASN A 143 6.23 -9.05 -9.92
CA ASN A 143 5.17 -9.33 -8.96
C ASN A 143 3.93 -9.94 -9.61
N ILE A 144 3.36 -10.97 -9.01
CA ILE A 144 2.03 -11.47 -9.39
C ILE A 144 0.99 -10.76 -8.54
N ALA A 145 0.44 -9.69 -9.06
CA ALA A 145 -0.64 -8.92 -8.45
C ALA A 145 -1.34 -8.08 -9.53
N TYR A 146 -2.57 -7.69 -9.28
CA TYR A 146 -3.10 -6.52 -9.95
C TYR A 146 -2.37 -5.29 -9.42
N SER A 147 -1.88 -4.45 -10.30
CA SER A 147 -1.11 -3.27 -9.93
C SER A 147 -1.72 -2.02 -10.57
N VAL A 148 -1.75 -0.93 -9.83
CA VAL A 148 -2.12 0.37 -10.40
C VAL A 148 -1.00 0.81 -11.34
N ASN A 149 -1.36 1.24 -12.54
CA ASN A 149 -0.45 1.80 -13.52
C ASN A 149 -0.88 3.22 -13.86
N ALA A 150 -0.19 4.19 -13.29
CA ALA A 150 -0.49 5.60 -13.43
C ALA A 150 0.55 6.29 -14.34
N PHE A 151 0.14 7.35 -15.03
CA PHE A 151 1.01 8.17 -15.86
C PHE A 151 0.87 9.63 -15.46
N SER A 152 1.99 10.29 -15.24
CA SER A 152 2.03 11.72 -14.93
C SER A 152 1.60 12.56 -16.16
N LYS A 153 0.93 13.67 -15.94
CA LYS A 153 0.75 14.70 -16.97
C LYS A 153 2.09 15.32 -17.31
N LEU A 154 2.40 15.34 -18.62
CA LEU A 154 3.68 15.83 -19.11
C LEU A 154 3.58 17.24 -19.74
N GLY A 155 2.40 17.86 -19.67
CA GLY A 155 2.08 19.09 -20.38
C GLY A 155 1.45 18.84 -21.75
N GLN A 156 0.85 19.86 -22.31
CA GLN A 156 0.18 19.86 -23.62
C GLN A 156 0.32 21.21 -24.28
N LYS A 157 -0.02 21.31 -25.61
CA LYS A 157 0.15 22.58 -26.34
C LYS A 157 -0.82 23.66 -25.91
N ASP A 158 -2.08 23.30 -25.72
CA ASP A 158 -3.13 24.21 -25.29
C ASP A 158 -3.14 24.31 -23.77
N PHE A 159 -3.50 25.50 -23.25
CA PHE A 159 -3.65 25.67 -21.81
C PHE A 159 -4.81 24.83 -21.28
N GLN A 160 -4.57 24.08 -20.22
CA GLN A 160 -5.58 23.36 -19.45
C GLN A 160 -5.37 23.59 -17.96
N GLY A 161 -6.46 23.89 -17.27
CA GLY A 161 -6.51 23.95 -15.82
C GLY A 161 -7.57 22.98 -15.30
N ILE A 162 -7.24 22.24 -14.25
CA ILE A 162 -8.17 21.39 -13.51
C ILE A 162 -8.11 21.80 -12.06
N LEU A 163 -9.26 22.09 -11.49
CA LEU A 163 -9.41 22.41 -10.08
C LEU A 163 -10.48 21.51 -9.49
N ASN A 164 -10.09 20.71 -8.49
CA ASN A 164 -11.01 19.91 -7.70
C ASN A 164 -10.98 20.38 -6.25
N TYR A 165 -12.15 20.55 -5.66
CA TYR A 165 -12.30 20.78 -4.24
C TYR A 165 -13.29 19.75 -3.68
N ARG A 166 -12.91 19.10 -2.59
CA ARG A 166 -13.75 18.13 -1.90
C ARG A 166 -13.82 18.47 -0.43
N ALA A 167 -14.99 18.28 0.14
CA ALA A 167 -15.22 18.41 1.57
C ALA A 167 -16.23 17.35 2.02
N ASN A 168 -16.19 17.01 3.30
CA ASN A 168 -17.17 16.13 3.91
C ASN A 168 -17.73 16.75 5.21
N HIS A 169 -18.75 16.13 5.79
CA HIS A 169 -19.40 16.63 7.00
C HIS A 169 -18.54 16.47 8.27
N PHE A 170 -17.44 15.72 8.23
CA PHE A 170 -16.45 15.65 9.31
C PHE A 170 -15.42 16.79 9.27
N GLY A 171 -15.47 17.64 8.26
CA GLY A 171 -14.56 18.79 8.12
C GLY A 171 -13.32 18.51 7.26
N MET A 172 -13.26 17.37 6.57
CA MET A 172 -12.22 17.14 5.57
C MET A 172 -12.28 18.17 4.47
N GLN A 173 -11.11 18.69 4.07
CA GLN A 173 -10.93 19.61 2.96
C GLN A 173 -9.79 19.08 2.08
N ASN A 174 -10.08 18.88 0.82
CA ASN A 174 -9.11 18.47 -0.18
C ASN A 174 -9.11 19.47 -1.33
N PHE A 175 -7.93 19.98 -1.66
CA PHE A 175 -7.69 20.91 -2.75
C PHE A 175 -6.70 20.29 -3.72
N ASP A 176 -7.08 20.21 -5.00
CA ASP A 176 -6.30 19.59 -6.04
C ASP A 176 -6.37 20.46 -7.31
N LEU A 177 -5.23 21.02 -7.69
CA LEU A 177 -5.06 21.90 -8.84
C LEU A 177 -3.96 21.35 -9.74
N ASN A 178 -4.24 21.28 -11.03
CA ASN A 178 -3.21 21.08 -12.06
C ASN A 178 -3.39 22.10 -13.18
N VAL A 179 -2.29 22.70 -13.61
CA VAL A 179 -2.22 23.56 -14.78
C VAL A 179 -1.15 23.04 -15.74
N SER A 180 -1.44 23.04 -17.03
CA SER A 180 -0.50 22.63 -18.05
C SER A 180 -0.70 23.43 -19.34
N GLY A 181 0.35 23.56 -20.15
CA GLY A 181 0.28 24.32 -21.41
C GLY A 181 1.58 24.32 -22.18
N GLY A 182 1.58 24.99 -23.33
CA GLY A 182 2.74 25.22 -24.16
C GLY A 182 3.43 26.54 -23.82
N ILE A 183 4.76 26.50 -23.61
CA ILE A 183 5.61 27.68 -23.58
C ILE A 183 5.96 28.06 -25.01
N SER A 184 6.16 27.06 -25.86
CA SER A 184 6.37 27.17 -27.29
C SER A 184 5.89 25.92 -28.01
N ASN A 185 6.04 25.85 -29.33
CA ASN A 185 5.69 24.64 -30.10
C ASN A 185 6.47 23.38 -29.65
N GLN A 186 7.62 23.56 -29.01
CA GLN A 186 8.50 22.46 -28.60
C GLN A 186 8.59 22.30 -27.06
N TRP A 187 8.20 23.30 -26.29
CA TRP A 187 8.31 23.31 -24.85
C TRP A 187 6.94 23.36 -24.18
N LEU A 188 6.67 22.36 -23.35
CA LEU A 188 5.42 22.21 -22.60
C LEU A 188 5.73 22.24 -21.11
N TYR A 189 4.76 22.66 -20.31
CA TYR A 189 4.88 22.66 -18.85
C TYR A 189 3.67 21.99 -18.20
N THR A 190 3.88 21.52 -16.98
CA THR A 190 2.83 21.11 -16.05
C THR A 190 3.19 21.52 -14.64
N ALA A 191 2.21 21.93 -13.84
CA ALA A 191 2.39 22.19 -12.43
C ALA A 191 1.13 21.77 -11.68
N GLY A 192 1.29 21.20 -10.50
CA GLY A 192 0.17 20.69 -9.71
C GLY A 192 0.38 20.88 -8.21
N ILE A 193 -0.72 21.03 -7.50
CA ILE A 193 -0.78 21.13 -6.04
C ILE A 193 -1.91 20.24 -5.57
N TYR A 194 -1.60 19.30 -4.68
CA TYR A 194 -2.57 18.53 -3.94
C TYR A 194 -2.38 18.80 -2.44
N GLN A 195 -3.47 19.16 -1.76
CA GLN A 195 -3.48 19.37 -0.31
C GLN A 195 -4.69 18.69 0.29
N ASN A 196 -4.45 17.86 1.30
CA ASN A 196 -5.49 17.21 2.08
C ASN A 196 -5.36 17.60 3.55
N PHE A 197 -6.44 18.02 4.13
CA PHE A 197 -6.61 18.20 5.56
C PHE A 197 -7.84 17.42 5.98
N ASP A 198 -7.64 16.37 6.76
CA ASP A 198 -8.71 15.51 7.26
C ASP A 198 -8.65 15.45 8.78
N PRO A 199 -9.62 16.01 9.50
CA PRO A 199 -9.68 15.89 10.95
C PRO A 199 -10.03 14.47 11.43
N GLY A 200 -10.49 13.58 10.53
CA GLY A 200 -11.01 12.27 10.87
C GLY A 200 -12.46 12.29 11.33
N SER A 201 -13.01 11.12 11.55
CA SER A 201 -14.40 10.93 12.00
C SER A 201 -14.55 10.90 13.53
N PHE A 202 -13.45 10.76 14.27
CA PHE A 202 -13.42 10.80 15.72
C PHE A 202 -12.63 12.01 16.21
N ASP A 203 -13.09 12.61 17.32
CA ASP A 203 -12.42 13.75 17.95
C ASP A 203 -11.07 13.32 18.54
N LEU A 204 -9.99 13.94 18.08
CA LEU A 204 -8.62 13.70 18.53
C LEU A 204 -8.23 14.80 19.54
N LYS A 205 -8.03 14.44 20.80
CA LYS A 205 -7.75 15.43 21.88
C LYS A 205 -6.39 16.14 21.73
N PHE A 206 -5.41 15.50 21.10
CA PHE A 206 -4.04 16.02 21.01
C PHE A 206 -3.72 16.69 19.66
N THR A 207 -4.62 16.60 18.67
CA THR A 207 -4.42 17.15 17.33
C THR A 207 -5.76 17.48 16.68
N ASN A 208 -5.75 18.30 15.65
CA ASN A 208 -6.93 18.66 14.87
C ASN A 208 -6.93 18.04 13.47
N TYR A 209 -6.11 17.02 13.24
CA TYR A 209 -6.06 16.29 11.97
C TYR A 209 -5.69 14.80 12.18
N ALA A 210 -6.30 13.95 11.40
CA ALA A 210 -5.93 12.54 11.23
C ALA A 210 -5.03 12.34 10.00
N ASP A 211 -5.18 13.15 8.96
CA ASP A 211 -4.30 13.18 7.79
C ASP A 211 -4.08 14.63 7.32
N ARG A 212 -2.83 14.98 7.15
CA ARG A 212 -2.41 16.24 6.54
C ARG A 212 -1.33 15.95 5.51
N THR A 213 -1.72 15.95 4.24
CA THR A 213 -0.84 15.61 3.12
C THR A 213 -0.77 16.77 2.13
N GLU A 214 0.45 17.06 1.70
CA GLU A 214 0.76 18.10 0.71
C GLU A 214 1.66 17.46 -0.37
N ILE A 215 1.26 17.58 -1.65
CA ILE A 215 2.06 17.11 -2.79
C ILE A 215 2.12 18.24 -3.81
N TYR A 216 3.32 18.54 -4.28
CA TYR A 216 3.58 19.57 -5.29
C TYR A 216 4.27 18.93 -6.48
N HIS A 217 3.79 19.22 -7.67
CA HIS A 217 4.32 18.72 -8.94
C HIS A 217 4.79 19.89 -9.80
N ALA A 218 5.90 19.70 -10.51
CA ALA A 218 6.34 20.60 -11.57
C ALA A 218 7.00 19.76 -12.68
N GLY A 219 6.77 20.12 -13.93
CA GLY A 219 7.34 19.40 -15.06
C GLY A 219 7.59 20.27 -16.26
N LEU A 220 8.64 19.94 -16.98
CA LEU A 220 9.01 20.56 -18.25
C LEU A 220 9.25 19.46 -19.29
N THR A 221 8.60 19.59 -20.45
CA THR A 221 8.70 18.63 -21.55
C THR A 221 9.23 19.31 -22.80
N HIS A 222 10.24 18.73 -23.42
CA HIS A 222 10.75 19.14 -24.73
C HIS A 222 10.36 18.12 -25.80
N LEU A 223 9.75 18.60 -26.87
CA LEU A 223 9.41 17.83 -28.07
C LEU A 223 10.47 18.08 -29.12
N PHE A 224 10.95 17.02 -29.79
CA PHE A 224 11.98 17.11 -30.81
C PHE A 224 11.70 16.17 -32.00
N ASN A 225 12.40 16.36 -33.10
CA ASN A 225 12.26 15.56 -34.32
C ASN A 225 10.80 15.47 -34.84
N ASP A 226 10.13 16.61 -35.00
CA ASP A 226 8.73 16.71 -35.44
C ASP A 226 7.74 15.89 -34.60
N GLY A 227 7.98 15.86 -33.29
CA GLY A 227 7.13 15.15 -32.33
C GLY A 227 7.39 13.64 -32.24
N ARG A 228 8.40 13.10 -32.93
CA ARG A 228 8.81 11.70 -32.77
C ARG A 228 9.54 11.41 -31.48
N GLY A 229 10.05 12.44 -30.84
CA GLY A 229 10.71 12.33 -29.54
C GLY A 229 10.18 13.33 -28.54
N LYS A 230 10.14 12.93 -27.28
CA LYS A 230 9.91 13.81 -26.14
C LYS A 230 10.81 13.41 -24.99
N ILE A 231 11.20 14.41 -24.22
CA ILE A 231 11.91 14.24 -22.95
C ILE A 231 11.28 15.15 -21.91
N SER A 232 10.95 14.61 -20.76
CA SER A 232 10.27 15.33 -19.69
C SER A 232 11.06 15.20 -18.40
N LEU A 233 11.30 16.31 -17.73
CA LEU A 233 11.85 16.38 -16.39
C LEU A 233 10.72 16.74 -15.44
N LEU A 234 10.44 15.88 -14.47
CA LEU A 234 9.42 16.09 -13.46
C LEU A 234 10.08 16.20 -12.08
N TYR A 235 9.54 17.07 -11.27
CA TYR A 235 9.86 17.19 -9.85
C TYR A 235 8.59 17.02 -9.04
N LYS A 236 8.67 16.24 -7.95
CA LYS A 236 7.60 16.06 -6.99
C LYS A 236 8.15 16.22 -5.56
N HIS A 237 7.47 17.05 -4.79
CA HIS A 237 7.68 17.16 -3.35
C HIS A 237 6.45 16.64 -2.62
N SER A 238 6.63 15.78 -1.64
CA SER A 238 5.54 15.31 -0.80
C SER A 238 5.87 15.46 0.67
N ARG A 239 4.85 15.78 1.45
CA ARG A 239 4.91 15.82 2.90
C ARG A 239 3.58 15.37 3.46
N SER A 240 3.60 14.36 4.30
CA SER A 240 2.41 13.87 4.98
C SER A 240 2.68 13.76 6.48
N ARG A 241 1.67 14.12 7.26
CA ARG A 241 1.62 13.92 8.70
C ARG A 241 0.34 13.17 9.03
N ASN A 242 0.50 12.05 9.69
CA ASN A 242 -0.59 11.22 10.16
C ASN A 242 -0.25 10.76 11.57
N PRO A 243 -0.99 11.20 12.60
CA PRO A 243 -0.66 10.91 14.00
C PRO A 243 -0.79 9.42 14.39
N GLY A 244 -1.13 8.56 13.45
CA GLY A 244 -1.23 7.12 13.65
C GLY A 244 -2.64 6.60 13.44
N ASN A 245 -2.74 5.30 13.21
CA ASN A 245 -4.01 4.63 13.03
C ASN A 245 -4.51 4.06 14.35
N PHE A 246 -5.24 4.84 15.11
CA PHE A 246 -5.81 4.43 16.40
C PHE A 246 -7.17 3.75 16.27
N ALA A 247 -7.85 3.91 15.14
CA ALA A 247 -9.22 3.46 14.96
C ALA A 247 -9.38 1.93 15.01
N ASN A 248 -8.29 1.18 14.85
CA ASN A 248 -8.32 -0.28 14.77
C ASN A 248 -8.27 -0.99 16.14
N ALA A 249 -8.28 -0.24 17.23
CA ALA A 249 -8.02 -0.79 18.55
C ALA A 249 -9.18 -0.59 19.55
N ALA A 250 -10.40 -0.32 19.06
CA ALA A 250 -11.56 -0.17 19.93
C ALA A 250 -11.86 -1.46 20.73
N PRO A 251 -12.13 -1.37 22.04
CA PRO A 251 -12.39 -2.53 22.88
C PRO A 251 -13.74 -3.16 22.57
N PHE A 252 -13.80 -4.48 22.55
CA PHE A 252 -15.04 -5.23 22.39
C PHE A 252 -14.96 -6.60 23.04
N ILE A 253 -16.10 -7.21 23.32
CA ILE A 253 -16.23 -8.59 23.80
C ILE A 253 -16.66 -9.45 22.62
N TYR A 254 -15.87 -10.47 22.28
CA TYR A 254 -16.26 -11.48 21.29
C TYR A 254 -17.24 -12.48 21.91
N VAL A 255 -18.38 -12.71 21.24
CA VAL A 255 -19.46 -13.53 21.81
C VAL A 255 -19.41 -14.99 21.39
N GLY A 256 -18.66 -15.31 20.35
CA GLY A 256 -18.46 -16.69 19.85
C GLY A 256 -19.40 -17.10 18.71
N ASP A 257 -20.28 -16.20 18.25
CA ASP A 257 -21.23 -16.45 17.16
C ASP A 257 -20.97 -15.56 15.92
N GLY A 258 -19.78 -14.98 15.85
CA GLY A 258 -19.39 -14.04 14.78
C GLY A 258 -19.81 -12.60 15.05
N SER A 259 -20.37 -12.32 16.21
CA SER A 259 -20.74 -10.97 16.65
C SER A 259 -19.87 -10.51 17.82
N VAL A 260 -19.95 -9.21 18.12
CA VAL A 260 -19.27 -8.57 19.24
C VAL A 260 -20.27 -7.80 20.09
N LYS A 261 -19.98 -7.67 21.38
CA LYS A 261 -20.68 -6.80 22.31
C LYS A 261 -19.79 -5.67 22.77
N GLU A 262 -20.41 -4.57 23.15
CA GLU A 262 -19.73 -3.44 23.74
C GLU A 262 -19.17 -3.80 25.13
N VAL A 263 -18.03 -3.22 25.45
CA VAL A 263 -17.48 -3.23 26.83
C VAL A 263 -18.26 -2.22 27.65
N GLU A 264 -18.48 -2.49 28.92
CA GLU A 264 -19.19 -1.59 29.83
C GLU A 264 -18.54 -0.20 29.83
N GLY A 265 -19.36 0.82 29.66
CA GLY A 265 -18.90 2.22 29.61
C GLY A 265 -18.29 2.66 28.26
N PHE A 266 -18.21 1.78 27.24
CA PHE A 266 -17.68 2.13 25.93
C PHE A 266 -18.62 1.76 24.78
N LYS A 267 -19.01 2.74 23.96
CA LYS A 267 -19.87 2.55 22.79
C LYS A 267 -19.05 2.45 21.51
N LEU A 268 -19.11 1.31 20.83
CA LEU A 268 -18.47 1.08 19.54
C LEU A 268 -19.03 2.03 18.48
N GLY A 269 -18.12 2.58 17.68
CA GLY A 269 -18.48 3.51 16.61
C GLY A 269 -18.92 4.91 17.05
N THR A 270 -18.99 5.16 18.37
CA THR A 270 -19.38 6.46 18.94
C THR A 270 -18.25 7.05 19.79
N ASN A 271 -17.76 6.28 20.75
CA ASN A 271 -16.66 6.73 21.61
C ASN A 271 -15.32 6.63 20.89
N SER A 272 -14.45 7.61 21.14
CA SER A 272 -13.09 7.63 20.62
C SER A 272 -12.18 6.77 21.50
N TYR A 273 -11.50 5.80 20.89
CA TYR A 273 -10.47 4.98 21.56
C TYR A 273 -9.05 5.43 21.19
N VAL A 274 -8.90 6.71 21.00
CA VAL A 274 -7.63 7.39 20.73
C VAL A 274 -7.04 7.88 22.04
N PRO A 275 -5.73 7.71 22.30
CA PRO A 275 -5.11 8.18 23.53
C PRO A 275 -5.40 9.66 23.79
N GLN A 276 -5.63 10.02 25.04
CA GLN A 276 -5.86 11.41 25.45
C GLN A 276 -4.65 12.30 25.14
N SER A 277 -3.44 11.78 25.31
CA SER A 277 -2.19 12.46 24.99
C SER A 277 -1.56 11.90 23.72
N GLY A 278 -1.11 12.81 22.85
CA GLY A 278 -0.30 12.46 21.68
C GLY A 278 1.19 12.29 21.97
N SER A 279 1.60 12.41 23.23
CA SER A 279 2.99 12.29 23.65
C SER A 279 3.17 11.14 24.64
N PHE A 280 4.18 10.32 24.45
CA PHE A 280 4.52 9.25 25.37
C PHE A 280 6.04 9.01 25.42
N PRO A 281 6.55 8.56 26.59
CA PRO A 281 7.95 8.23 26.74
C PRO A 281 8.27 6.89 26.06
N TYR A 282 9.47 6.79 25.50
CA TYR A 282 10.01 5.54 24.95
C TYR A 282 11.52 5.50 25.13
N MET A 283 12.08 4.31 25.12
CA MET A 283 13.52 4.13 25.05
C MET A 283 13.95 4.02 23.59
N ASP A 284 14.87 4.88 23.18
CA ASP A 284 15.41 4.82 21.83
C ASP A 284 16.38 3.64 21.68
N VAL A 285 16.11 2.76 20.74
CA VAL A 285 16.93 1.57 20.47
C VAL A 285 18.36 1.90 20.04
N MET A 286 18.62 3.11 19.54
CA MET A 286 19.93 3.52 19.05
C MET A 286 20.92 3.91 20.15
N ASP A 287 20.43 4.49 21.26
CA ASP A 287 21.32 5.04 22.30
C ASP A 287 20.85 4.70 23.74
N GLY A 288 19.78 3.94 23.92
CA GLY A 288 19.24 3.53 25.20
C GLY A 288 18.71 4.67 26.08
N LYS A 289 18.50 5.87 25.51
CA LYS A 289 18.02 7.01 26.28
C LYS A 289 16.51 7.10 26.22
N MET A 290 15.94 7.50 27.35
CA MET A 290 14.53 7.86 27.42
C MET A 290 14.29 9.15 26.63
N LYS A 291 13.35 9.09 25.68
CA LYS A 291 12.92 10.20 24.83
C LYS A 291 11.39 10.30 24.88
N THR A 292 10.86 11.39 24.36
CA THR A 292 9.42 11.55 24.21
C THR A 292 9.09 11.56 22.73
N TRP A 293 8.17 10.70 22.31
CA TRP A 293 7.58 10.73 20.97
C TRP A 293 6.34 11.61 21.00
N ASN A 294 6.23 12.53 20.05
CA ASN A 294 5.03 13.31 19.82
C ASN A 294 4.42 12.92 18.48
N LEU A 295 3.18 12.46 18.49
CA LEU A 295 2.49 11.97 17.29
C LEU A 295 2.32 13.03 16.20
N ASN A 296 2.18 14.30 16.56
CA ASN A 296 2.05 15.37 15.59
C ASN A 296 3.34 15.65 14.82
N ASP A 297 4.48 15.57 15.50
CA ASP A 297 5.79 15.93 14.94
C ASP A 297 6.62 14.70 14.57
N GLY A 298 6.42 13.59 15.27
CA GLY A 298 7.12 12.32 15.07
C GLY A 298 6.70 11.61 13.80
N ASN A 299 5.41 11.57 13.53
CA ASN A 299 4.82 10.86 12.39
C ASN A 299 4.82 11.74 11.13
N GLU A 300 5.96 11.90 10.52
CA GLU A 300 6.11 12.67 9.28
C GLU A 300 6.78 11.83 8.20
N ASN A 301 6.18 11.80 7.02
CA ASN A 301 6.81 11.35 5.79
C ASN A 301 7.08 12.56 4.90
N ARG A 302 8.32 12.69 4.42
CA ARG A 302 8.72 13.77 3.52
C ARG A 302 9.68 13.24 2.47
N ALA A 303 9.40 13.51 1.20
CA ALA A 303 10.24 13.09 0.10
C ALA A 303 10.36 14.15 -0.99
N ASN A 304 11.48 14.13 -1.69
CA ASN A 304 11.71 14.82 -2.95
C ASN A 304 11.99 13.78 -4.02
N GLU A 305 11.38 13.94 -5.18
CA GLU A 305 11.52 13.05 -6.32
C GLU A 305 11.84 13.86 -7.56
N VAL A 306 12.80 13.37 -8.35
CA VAL A 306 13.08 13.84 -9.70
C VAL A 306 12.91 12.66 -10.65
N ALA A 307 12.12 12.84 -11.70
CA ALA A 307 11.92 11.84 -12.72
C ALA A 307 12.25 12.37 -14.12
N LEU A 308 12.93 11.55 -14.91
CA LEU A 308 13.20 11.78 -16.33
C LEU A 308 12.43 10.74 -17.12
N ILE A 309 11.55 11.21 -18.02
CA ILE A 309 10.74 10.37 -18.89
C ILE A 309 11.09 10.71 -20.33
N ALA A 310 11.51 9.74 -21.12
CA ALA A 310 11.82 9.92 -22.52
C ALA A 310 11.16 8.85 -23.39
N ASP A 311 10.56 9.28 -24.48
CA ASP A 311 10.03 8.42 -25.53
C ASP A 311 10.62 8.85 -26.86
N TYR A 312 11.03 7.88 -27.68
CA TYR A 312 11.51 8.13 -29.02
C TYR A 312 11.04 7.07 -30.01
N ARG A 313 10.36 7.51 -31.08
CA ARG A 313 9.94 6.63 -32.17
C ARG A 313 10.91 6.78 -33.33
N PHE A 314 11.64 5.72 -33.64
CA PHE A 314 12.54 5.65 -34.78
C PHE A 314 11.75 5.63 -36.11
N LYS A 315 12.42 5.88 -37.23
CA LYS A 315 11.80 5.89 -38.57
C LYS A 315 11.23 4.53 -38.97
N ASN A 316 11.73 3.44 -38.40
CA ASN A 316 11.28 2.06 -38.64
C ASN A 316 10.22 1.58 -37.65
N ASP A 317 9.51 2.51 -36.99
CA ASP A 317 8.48 2.27 -35.98
C ASP A 317 8.96 1.55 -34.70
N LEU A 318 10.26 1.40 -34.52
CA LEU A 318 10.79 0.99 -33.20
C LEU A 318 10.55 2.12 -32.19
N LEU A 319 9.90 1.82 -31.09
CA LEU A 319 9.66 2.75 -29.99
C LEU A 319 10.63 2.42 -28.85
N TRP A 320 11.37 3.42 -28.42
CA TRP A 320 12.18 3.37 -27.22
C TRP A 320 11.54 4.23 -26.12
N LYS A 321 11.41 3.66 -24.94
CA LYS A 321 10.96 4.34 -23.72
C LYS A 321 12.06 4.24 -22.68
N PHE A 322 12.28 5.33 -21.98
CA PHE A 322 13.23 5.40 -20.89
C PHE A 322 12.65 6.20 -19.74
N ASN A 323 12.58 5.58 -18.56
CA ASN A 323 12.08 6.22 -17.34
C ASN A 323 13.14 6.05 -16.24
N LEU A 324 13.51 7.16 -15.63
CA LEU A 324 14.41 7.21 -14.50
C LEU A 324 13.75 8.00 -13.37
N LYS A 325 13.90 7.53 -12.14
CA LYS A 325 13.44 8.21 -10.95
C LYS A 325 14.49 8.15 -9.85
N TYR A 326 14.80 9.31 -9.29
CA TYR A 326 15.54 9.42 -8.04
C TYR A 326 14.62 10.00 -6.96
N MET A 327 14.57 9.35 -5.80
CA MET A 327 13.81 9.82 -4.64
C MET A 327 14.72 9.84 -3.42
N ASP A 328 14.64 10.93 -2.66
CA ASP A 328 15.23 11.09 -1.33
C ASP A 328 14.12 11.40 -0.32
N ALA A 329 13.87 10.48 0.59
CA ALA A 329 12.96 10.62 1.71
C ALA A 329 13.76 10.70 3.03
N PRO A 330 14.20 11.89 3.45
CA PRO A 330 15.00 12.07 4.65
C PRO A 330 14.20 11.85 5.94
N ARG A 331 12.89 11.81 5.85
CA ARG A 331 11.96 11.46 6.93
C ARG A 331 10.89 10.51 6.40
N ALA A 332 10.86 9.33 6.99
CA ALA A 332 9.86 8.30 6.72
C ALA A 332 9.51 7.65 8.06
N ASN A 333 8.79 8.41 8.90
CA ASN A 333 8.48 8.00 10.25
C ASN A 333 7.00 7.68 10.39
N TYR A 334 6.67 6.64 11.15
CA TYR A 334 5.30 6.32 11.49
C TYR A 334 5.24 5.53 12.81
N VAL A 335 4.03 5.39 13.34
CA VAL A 335 3.76 4.61 14.55
C VAL A 335 2.70 3.56 14.23
N ASP A 336 2.98 2.33 14.64
CA ASP A 336 1.98 1.27 14.70
C ASP A 336 1.57 1.04 16.16
N PHE A 337 0.26 0.84 16.37
CA PHE A 337 -0.33 0.51 17.65
C PHE A 337 -1.00 -0.85 17.57
N GLY A 338 -0.77 -1.66 18.60
CA GLY A 338 -1.47 -2.91 18.83
C GLY A 338 -2.05 -2.94 20.24
N GLY A 339 -3.19 -3.60 20.40
CA GLY A 339 -3.77 -3.94 21.69
C GLY A 339 -3.46 -5.37 22.08
N SER A 340 -3.57 -5.67 23.35
CA SER A 340 -3.52 -7.02 23.90
C SER A 340 -4.81 -7.34 24.66
N THR A 341 -4.76 -8.32 25.53
CA THR A 341 -5.92 -8.72 26.32
C THR A 341 -6.34 -7.60 27.28
N ILE A 342 -7.65 -7.37 27.37
CA ILE A 342 -8.27 -6.52 28.38
C ILE A 342 -8.46 -7.37 29.65
N SER A 343 -8.06 -6.85 30.78
CA SER A 343 -8.24 -7.46 32.11
C SER A 343 -8.73 -6.42 33.12
N GLU A 344 -9.36 -6.88 34.17
CA GLU A 344 -9.72 -6.02 35.31
C GLU A 344 -8.48 -5.78 36.16
N ALA A 345 -8.17 -4.50 36.38
CA ALA A 345 -7.12 -4.05 37.26
C ALA A 345 -7.70 -3.74 38.63
N THR A 346 -6.99 -4.16 39.67
CA THR A 346 -7.32 -3.95 41.07
C THR A 346 -6.24 -3.09 41.79
N ALA A 347 -6.50 -2.60 42.96
CA ALA A 347 -5.51 -1.87 43.76
C ALA A 347 -4.21 -2.66 43.99
N ALA A 348 -4.30 -4.01 44.04
CA ALA A 348 -3.14 -4.89 44.18
C ALA A 348 -2.20 -4.90 42.99
N ASP A 349 -2.67 -4.52 41.79
CA ASP A 349 -1.86 -4.44 40.57
C ASP A 349 -0.95 -3.18 40.56
N GLY A 350 -1.18 -2.24 41.48
CA GLY A 350 -0.35 -1.06 41.69
C GLY A 350 -0.37 -0.02 40.53
N TYR A 351 -1.42 -0.03 39.70
CA TYR A 351 -1.58 0.98 38.68
C TYR A 351 -2.09 2.31 39.21
N THR A 352 -1.56 3.41 38.69
CA THR A 352 -2.01 4.75 39.04
C THR A 352 -2.24 5.61 37.82
N LEU A 353 -3.14 6.57 37.94
CA LEU A 353 -3.30 7.66 36.97
C LEU A 353 -2.18 8.70 37.11
N ALA A 354 -2.07 9.62 36.16
CA ALA A 354 -1.04 10.67 36.13
C ALA A 354 -1.09 11.60 37.38
N ASN A 355 -2.25 11.72 38.04
CA ASN A 355 -2.43 12.48 39.28
C ASN A 355 -2.05 11.70 40.54
N GLY A 356 -1.64 10.44 40.41
CA GLY A 356 -1.27 9.56 41.52
C GLY A 356 -2.41 8.73 42.12
N ASP A 357 -3.65 8.91 41.67
CA ASP A 357 -4.78 8.13 42.13
C ASP A 357 -4.63 6.66 41.71
N VAL A 358 -4.94 5.74 42.58
CA VAL A 358 -4.97 4.30 42.29
C VAL A 358 -6.04 4.04 41.23
N TYR A 359 -5.67 3.28 40.20
CA TYR A 359 -6.59 2.89 39.15
C TYR A 359 -7.16 1.50 39.41
N GLU A 360 -8.47 1.42 39.41
CA GLU A 360 -9.25 0.19 39.40
C GLU A 360 -10.22 0.20 38.24
N GLY A 361 -10.37 -0.92 37.55
CA GLY A 361 -11.24 -1.07 36.39
C GLY A 361 -10.57 -1.78 35.23
N LEU A 362 -11.20 -1.73 34.05
CA LEU A 362 -10.67 -2.41 32.86
C LEU A 362 -9.39 -1.73 32.37
N ALA A 363 -8.34 -2.50 32.21
CA ALA A 363 -7.06 -2.08 31.66
C ALA A 363 -6.65 -2.95 30.47
N GLU A 364 -6.00 -2.33 29.48
CA GLU A 364 -5.49 -3.00 28.29
C GLU A 364 -3.99 -2.81 28.16
N GLY A 365 -3.27 -3.90 27.88
CA GLY A 365 -1.88 -3.82 27.45
C GLY A 365 -1.79 -3.29 26.02
N ARG A 366 -1.01 -2.24 25.82
CA ARG A 366 -0.79 -1.59 24.52
C ARG A 366 0.62 -1.83 24.04
N ARG A 367 0.76 -2.11 22.75
CA ARG A 367 2.05 -2.20 22.07
C ARG A 367 2.18 -1.06 21.08
N THR A 368 3.35 -0.46 21.06
CA THR A 368 3.63 0.67 20.17
C THR A 368 4.99 0.44 19.51
N TRP A 369 5.05 0.57 18.19
CA TRP A 369 6.28 0.51 17.42
C TRP A 369 6.52 1.85 16.77
N LEU A 370 7.65 2.46 17.12
CA LEU A 370 8.09 3.76 16.64
C LEU A 370 9.11 3.54 15.52
N HIS A 371 8.66 3.67 14.29
CA HIS A 371 9.47 3.44 13.11
C HIS A 371 10.10 4.75 12.64
N VAL A 372 11.42 4.78 12.58
CA VAL A 372 12.21 5.91 12.08
C VAL A 372 13.00 5.46 10.87
N GLY A 373 12.84 6.16 9.74
CA GLY A 373 13.49 5.76 8.52
C GLY A 373 13.97 6.92 7.64
N LYS A 374 15.00 6.62 6.86
CA LYS A 374 15.46 7.41 5.72
C LYS A 374 15.56 6.50 4.52
N VAL A 375 14.96 6.91 3.42
CA VAL A 375 14.88 6.10 2.20
C VAL A 375 15.45 6.89 1.04
N LYS A 376 16.27 6.21 0.23
CA LYS A 376 16.69 6.72 -1.07
C LYS A 376 16.47 5.63 -2.10
N ASN A 377 15.99 6.00 -3.27
CA ASN A 377 15.95 5.06 -4.37
C ASN A 377 16.38 5.70 -5.69
N PHE A 378 16.92 4.85 -6.55
CA PHE A 378 17.28 5.17 -7.92
C PHE A 378 16.73 4.05 -8.81
N LEU A 379 15.75 4.37 -9.60
CA LEU A 379 14.99 3.41 -10.38
C LEU A 379 15.07 3.76 -11.85
N VAL A 380 15.39 2.78 -12.67
CA VAL A 380 15.47 2.93 -14.14
C VAL A 380 14.69 1.81 -14.80
N THR A 381 13.94 2.15 -15.84
CA THR A 381 13.35 1.21 -16.78
C THR A 381 13.63 1.70 -18.20
N SER A 382 14.15 0.83 -19.05
CA SER A 382 14.33 1.08 -20.47
C SER A 382 13.66 -0.02 -21.28
N GLU A 383 12.80 0.33 -22.22
CA GLU A 383 12.02 -0.61 -23.02
C GLU A 383 12.10 -0.27 -24.51
N LEU A 384 12.35 -1.28 -25.32
CA LEU A 384 12.22 -1.23 -26.77
C LEU A 384 10.97 -2.03 -27.18
N SER A 385 10.12 -1.45 -27.98
CA SER A 385 8.95 -2.14 -28.53
C SER A 385 8.81 -1.94 -30.02
N LYS A 386 8.36 -2.98 -30.69
CA LYS A 386 8.13 -2.95 -32.14
C LYS A 386 7.05 -3.93 -32.56
N ARG A 387 6.13 -3.44 -33.37
CA ARG A 387 5.15 -4.30 -34.05
C ARG A 387 5.67 -4.66 -35.43
N PHE A 388 5.69 -5.95 -35.75
CA PHE A 388 6.00 -6.44 -37.08
C PHE A 388 5.15 -7.68 -37.41
N GLY A 389 4.45 -7.59 -38.55
CA GLY A 389 3.47 -8.61 -38.91
C GLY A 389 2.40 -8.80 -37.82
N THR A 390 2.30 -10.00 -37.34
CA THR A 390 1.33 -10.41 -36.32
C THR A 390 1.89 -10.38 -34.89
N HIS A 391 3.13 -9.90 -34.72
CA HIS A 391 3.82 -9.85 -33.42
C HIS A 391 3.91 -8.43 -32.88
N ASP A 392 3.74 -8.25 -31.57
CA ASP A 392 3.99 -7.01 -30.83
C ASP A 392 4.99 -7.30 -29.71
N LEU A 393 6.28 -7.14 -30.07
CA LEU A 393 7.41 -7.48 -29.21
C LEU A 393 7.83 -6.31 -28.35
N ARG A 394 8.16 -6.61 -27.08
CA ARG A 394 8.80 -5.71 -26.14
C ARG A 394 10.02 -6.38 -25.52
N LEU A 395 11.09 -5.62 -25.36
CA LEU A 395 12.31 -6.01 -24.66
C LEU A 395 12.63 -4.90 -23.66
N GLY A 396 12.77 -5.24 -22.38
CA GLY A 396 13.00 -4.25 -21.35
C GLY A 396 14.06 -4.63 -20.35
N VAL A 397 14.65 -3.62 -19.73
CA VAL A 397 15.62 -3.72 -18.64
C VAL A 397 15.15 -2.85 -17.48
N ASN A 398 15.18 -3.39 -16.27
CA ASN A 398 14.97 -2.64 -15.04
C ASN A 398 16.24 -2.67 -14.20
N GLU A 399 16.63 -1.51 -13.68
CA GLU A 399 17.67 -1.37 -12.66
C GLU A 399 17.07 -0.59 -11.49
N TRP A 400 16.77 -1.28 -10.38
CA TRP A 400 16.11 -0.70 -9.22
C TRP A 400 16.98 -0.82 -7.99
N TYR A 401 17.55 0.30 -7.58
CA TYR A 401 18.36 0.45 -6.38
C TYR A 401 17.58 1.14 -5.28
N TYR A 402 17.60 0.56 -4.07
CA TYR A 402 16.92 1.04 -2.88
C TYR A 402 17.86 1.01 -1.69
N HIS A 403 17.99 2.12 -0.98
CA HIS A 403 18.76 2.25 0.24
C HIS A 403 17.83 2.59 1.40
N LEU A 404 18.03 1.88 2.51
CA LEU A 404 17.29 2.01 3.75
C LEU A 404 18.25 2.27 4.92
N ASP A 405 17.93 3.27 5.75
CA ASP A 405 18.50 3.48 7.09
C ASP A 405 17.30 3.54 8.04
N TYR A 406 17.10 2.47 8.80
CA TYR A 406 15.85 2.23 9.53
C TYR A 406 16.11 1.62 10.89
N HIS A 407 15.36 2.09 11.88
CA HIS A 407 15.24 1.44 13.17
C HIS A 407 13.82 1.56 13.71
N SER A 408 13.46 0.62 14.59
CA SER A 408 12.20 0.62 15.30
C SER A 408 12.47 0.49 16.79
N SER A 409 11.97 1.43 17.58
CA SER A 409 11.90 1.33 19.03
C SER A 409 10.52 0.83 19.42
N SER A 410 10.45 -0.14 20.32
CA SER A 410 9.19 -0.72 20.74
C SER A 410 8.91 -0.40 22.19
N LEU A 411 7.62 -0.29 22.51
CA LEU A 411 7.14 0.06 23.83
C LEU A 411 5.89 -0.76 24.14
N GLN A 412 5.81 -1.31 25.34
CA GLN A 412 4.57 -1.86 25.85
C GLN A 412 4.16 -1.10 27.11
N TRP A 413 2.89 -0.75 27.22
CA TRP A 413 2.34 0.07 28.29
C TRP A 413 0.89 -0.32 28.58
N MET A 414 0.41 0.06 29.77
CA MET A 414 -0.97 -0.16 30.17
C MET A 414 -1.80 1.09 29.97
N ALA A 415 -3.04 0.91 29.50
CA ALA A 415 -4.01 1.98 29.35
C ALA A 415 -5.33 1.63 30.02
N SER A 416 -6.05 2.64 30.51
CA SER A 416 -7.44 2.49 30.94
C SER A 416 -8.33 2.16 29.74
N VAL A 417 -9.35 1.33 29.92
CA VAL A 417 -10.36 1.02 28.91
C VAL A 417 -11.54 1.95 29.09
N GLN A 418 -11.49 3.08 28.40
CA GLN A 418 -12.52 4.13 28.45
C GLN A 418 -12.43 4.98 27.19
N GLU A 419 -13.39 5.90 26.97
CA GLU A 419 -13.23 6.94 25.98
C GLU A 419 -11.98 7.78 26.28
N TYR A 420 -11.11 8.00 25.29
CA TYR A 420 -9.79 8.63 25.44
C TYR A 420 -8.92 7.92 26.50
N PRO A 421 -8.42 6.70 26.21
CA PRO A 421 -7.61 5.94 27.14
C PRO A 421 -6.45 6.75 27.72
N GLN A 422 -6.28 6.63 29.03
CA GLN A 422 -5.19 7.25 29.76
C GLN A 422 -4.07 6.24 29.98
N LEU A 423 -2.84 6.72 29.94
CA LEU A 423 -1.67 5.94 30.28
C LEU A 423 -1.70 5.62 31.78
N LEU A 424 -1.55 4.35 32.13
CA LEU A 424 -1.42 3.91 33.52
C LEU A 424 0.06 3.84 33.89
N HIS A 425 0.37 4.35 35.07
CA HIS A 425 1.69 4.31 35.68
C HIS A 425 1.79 3.14 36.63
N SER A 426 2.99 2.59 36.84
CA SER A 426 3.26 1.62 37.87
C SER A 426 4.62 1.88 38.54
N THR A 427 4.78 1.43 39.77
CA THR A 427 6.05 1.46 40.48
C THR A 427 6.82 0.18 40.17
N ALA A 428 7.62 0.18 39.13
CA ALA A 428 8.56 -0.90 38.80
C ALA A 428 10.00 -0.40 38.89
N VAL A 429 10.89 -1.27 39.34
CA VAL A 429 12.35 -0.98 39.28
C VAL A 429 12.78 -0.91 37.82
N ASP A 430 13.48 0.14 37.47
CA ASP A 430 14.05 0.25 36.15
C ASP A 430 15.18 -0.75 35.97
N PRO A 431 15.10 -1.68 35.01
CA PRO A 431 16.17 -2.64 34.76
C PRO A 431 17.46 -2.00 34.22
N LEU A 432 17.42 -0.74 33.77
CA LEU A 432 18.59 -0.02 33.27
C LEU A 432 19.13 1.05 34.23
N ASP A 433 18.37 1.43 35.22
CA ASP A 433 18.80 2.38 36.27
C ASP A 433 18.15 2.07 37.61
N PRO A 434 18.84 1.32 38.49
CA PRO A 434 18.29 0.92 39.74
C PRO A 434 18.10 2.06 40.76
N THR A 435 18.68 3.24 40.46
CA THR A 435 18.55 4.42 41.33
C THR A 435 17.24 5.18 41.06
N LEU A 436 16.62 4.93 39.92
CA LEU A 436 15.34 5.46 39.57
C LEU A 436 14.24 4.56 40.13
N SER A 437 13.91 4.73 41.38
CA SER A 437 12.61 4.30 41.93
C SER A 437 11.55 5.23 41.36
N SER A 438 11.15 5.03 40.12
CA SER A 438 10.31 6.00 39.47
C SER A 438 8.90 5.47 39.28
N GLN A 439 7.95 6.37 39.44
CA GLN A 439 6.64 6.30 38.78
C GLN A 439 6.87 6.18 37.30
N ARG A 440 7.10 4.98 36.79
CA ARG A 440 7.26 4.75 35.37
C ARG A 440 5.97 4.22 34.78
N VAL A 441 5.71 4.69 33.59
CA VAL A 441 4.88 3.98 32.64
C VAL A 441 5.39 2.54 32.65
N GLN A 442 4.54 1.58 33.04
CA GLN A 442 4.93 0.20 33.06
C GLN A 442 5.23 -0.22 31.62
N THR A 443 6.48 -0.46 31.35
CA THR A 443 6.93 -1.17 30.18
C THR A 443 6.98 -2.64 30.58
N TYR A 444 6.14 -3.46 30.00
CA TYR A 444 6.29 -4.92 30.08
C TYR A 444 7.60 -5.27 29.39
N GLY A 445 8.56 -5.75 30.14
CA GLY A 445 9.85 -6.22 29.71
C GLY A 445 10.28 -5.81 28.29
N TYR A 446 11.15 -4.86 28.16
CA TYR A 446 11.73 -4.45 26.86
C TYR A 446 12.22 -5.63 26.01
N ASN A 447 12.46 -6.78 26.64
CA ASN A 447 12.93 -8.02 26.02
C ASN A 447 11.87 -8.73 25.16
N GLU A 448 10.59 -8.48 25.41
CA GLU A 448 9.48 -9.07 24.63
C GLU A 448 9.11 -8.23 23.41
N LEU A 449 9.57 -7.01 23.37
CA LEU A 449 9.35 -6.09 22.28
C LEU A 449 10.46 -6.28 21.25
N SER A 450 10.11 -6.17 20.01
CA SER A 450 10.93 -6.52 18.87
C SER A 450 11.59 -5.31 18.22
N PRO A 451 12.58 -4.65 18.88
CA PRO A 451 13.29 -3.55 18.22
C PRO A 451 14.04 -4.05 16.99
N GLU A 452 14.09 -3.23 15.98
CA GLU A 452 14.69 -3.57 14.69
C GLU A 452 15.71 -2.53 14.30
N TYR A 453 16.73 -2.98 13.57
CA TYR A 453 17.69 -2.11 12.92
C TYR A 453 18.09 -2.67 11.57
N THR A 454 18.08 -1.84 10.55
CA THR A 454 18.56 -2.19 9.20
C THR A 454 19.16 -0.97 8.54
N LYS A 455 20.43 -1.08 8.12
CA LYS A 455 21.09 -0.06 7.32
C LYS A 455 21.81 -0.70 6.15
N GLY A 456 21.38 -0.40 4.94
CA GLY A 456 21.96 -1.01 3.75
C GLY A 456 21.17 -0.75 2.50
N TYR A 457 21.37 -1.61 1.51
CA TYR A 457 20.73 -1.48 0.21
C TYR A 457 20.28 -2.81 -0.36
N GLU A 458 19.32 -2.76 -1.25
CA GLU A 458 19.04 -3.82 -2.21
C GLU A 458 19.06 -3.28 -3.64
N ASN A 459 19.42 -4.15 -4.56
CA ASN A 459 19.45 -3.86 -5.98
C ASN A 459 18.85 -4.99 -6.79
N LYS A 460 18.06 -4.64 -7.80
CA LYS A 460 17.43 -5.57 -8.75
C LYS A 460 17.75 -5.14 -10.17
N LEU A 461 18.57 -5.97 -10.83
CA LEU A 461 18.80 -5.85 -12.26
C LEU A 461 18.00 -6.92 -12.98
N ALA A 462 17.09 -6.53 -13.85
CA ALA A 462 16.24 -7.46 -14.58
C ALA A 462 16.23 -7.21 -16.08
N LEU A 463 16.20 -8.31 -16.82
CA LEU A 463 15.92 -8.33 -18.25
C LEU A 463 14.59 -9.04 -18.47
N TYR A 464 13.71 -8.49 -19.32
CA TYR A 464 12.45 -9.10 -19.65
C TYR A 464 12.08 -8.92 -21.12
N PHE A 465 11.24 -9.82 -21.60
CA PHE A 465 10.62 -9.70 -22.91
C PHE A 465 9.15 -10.11 -22.85
N THR A 466 8.33 -9.58 -23.74
CA THR A 466 6.97 -10.02 -24.01
C THR A 466 6.69 -10.01 -25.50
N ASP A 467 5.82 -10.91 -25.94
CA ASP A 467 5.25 -10.88 -27.29
C ASP A 467 3.75 -11.12 -27.23
N ASN A 468 3.03 -10.30 -27.95
CA ASN A 468 1.60 -10.48 -28.20
C ASN A 468 1.42 -10.91 -29.65
N TRP A 469 1.28 -12.23 -29.86
CA TRP A 469 1.23 -12.86 -31.17
C TRP A 469 -0.21 -13.16 -31.60
N GLN A 470 -0.67 -12.46 -32.63
CA GLN A 470 -1.93 -12.75 -33.29
C GLN A 470 -1.75 -13.91 -34.28
N VAL A 471 -1.88 -15.16 -33.81
CA VAL A 471 -1.62 -16.39 -34.58
C VAL A 471 -2.61 -16.51 -35.76
N THR A 472 -3.89 -16.24 -35.46
CA THR A 472 -4.97 -16.13 -36.46
C THR A 472 -5.91 -15.00 -36.06
N PRO A 473 -6.84 -14.54 -36.91
CA PRO A 473 -7.82 -13.53 -36.47
C PRO A 473 -8.68 -13.93 -35.27
N ARG A 474 -8.71 -15.21 -34.92
CA ARG A 474 -9.48 -15.74 -33.78
C ARG A 474 -8.62 -16.22 -32.63
N PHE A 475 -7.31 -16.40 -32.82
CA PHE A 475 -6.43 -16.94 -31.80
C PHE A 475 -5.26 -16.02 -31.53
N ASN A 476 -5.15 -15.59 -30.29
CA ASN A 476 -4.10 -14.73 -29.78
C ASN A 476 -3.31 -15.44 -28.68
N VAL A 477 -2.01 -15.28 -28.68
CA VAL A 477 -1.09 -15.80 -27.67
C VAL A 477 -0.23 -14.65 -27.13
N TYR A 478 -0.29 -14.40 -25.84
CA TYR A 478 0.62 -13.51 -25.15
C TYR A 478 1.58 -14.33 -24.30
N TYR A 479 2.87 -14.13 -24.47
CA TYR A 479 3.89 -14.83 -23.68
C TYR A 479 5.04 -13.90 -23.33
N GLY A 480 5.76 -14.25 -22.27
CA GLY A 480 6.90 -13.45 -21.84
C GLY A 480 7.73 -14.14 -20.77
N GLY A 481 8.91 -13.59 -20.56
CA GLY A 481 9.86 -14.05 -19.56
C GLY A 481 10.63 -12.90 -18.94
N ARG A 482 11.03 -13.09 -17.70
CA ARG A 482 11.86 -12.18 -16.90
C ARG A 482 12.94 -12.96 -16.19
N LEU A 483 14.14 -12.42 -16.16
CA LEU A 483 15.25 -12.86 -15.34
C LEU A 483 15.75 -11.68 -14.52
N GLU A 484 15.87 -11.85 -13.19
CA GLU A 484 16.23 -10.78 -12.27
C GLU A 484 17.37 -11.22 -11.35
N TYR A 485 18.46 -10.49 -11.35
CA TYR A 485 19.51 -10.61 -10.37
C TYR A 485 19.22 -9.69 -9.19
N TYR A 486 19.02 -10.28 -8.02
CA TYR A 486 18.77 -9.60 -6.74
C TYR A 486 20.02 -9.62 -5.89
N ARG A 487 20.42 -8.46 -5.40
CA ARG A 487 21.51 -8.29 -4.44
C ARG A 487 21.05 -7.45 -3.26
N MET A 488 21.36 -7.92 -2.05
CA MET A 488 21.15 -7.17 -0.81
C MET A 488 22.42 -7.18 0.01
N SER A 489 22.73 -6.04 0.65
CA SER A 489 23.80 -5.92 1.65
C SER A 489 23.37 -4.91 2.71
N ALA A 490 23.26 -5.38 3.95
CA ALA A 490 22.83 -4.54 5.07
C ALA A 490 23.50 -4.96 6.37
N ASP A 491 23.68 -4.02 7.27
CA ASP A 491 23.96 -4.25 8.68
C ASP A 491 22.59 -4.34 9.37
N GLN A 492 22.30 -5.46 10.05
CA GLN A 492 20.98 -5.74 10.58
C GLN A 492 21.04 -6.32 11.99
N ILE A 493 20.05 -5.94 12.80
CA ILE A 493 19.63 -6.67 13.99
C ILE A 493 18.16 -6.97 13.79
N SER A 494 17.81 -8.25 13.75
CA SER A 494 16.42 -8.65 13.63
C SER A 494 15.75 -8.74 15.00
N ALA A 495 14.45 -8.53 15.02
CA ALA A 495 13.60 -8.59 16.18
C ALA A 495 13.78 -9.87 17.02
N SER A 496 13.83 -11.03 16.39
CA SER A 496 14.01 -12.32 17.07
C SER A 496 15.41 -12.54 17.62
N ARG A 497 16.37 -11.70 17.29
CA ARG A 497 17.77 -11.77 17.72
C ARG A 497 18.18 -10.58 18.59
N PHE A 498 17.24 -9.75 18.98
CA PHE A 498 17.51 -8.59 19.80
C PHE A 498 17.24 -8.93 21.28
N PRO A 499 18.26 -9.47 22.00
CA PRO A 499 18.07 -9.99 23.36
C PRO A 499 18.13 -8.89 24.42
N GLY A 500 18.04 -7.60 24.07
CA GLY A 500 18.26 -6.51 24.99
C GLY A 500 17.54 -5.21 24.62
N PHE A 501 17.96 -4.13 25.27
CA PHE A 501 17.23 -2.86 25.29
C PHE A 501 17.63 -1.89 24.18
N HIS A 502 18.92 -1.87 23.81
CA HIS A 502 19.43 -0.97 22.77
C HIS A 502 20.72 -1.52 22.13
N ILE A 503 21.11 -0.91 21.03
CA ILE A 503 22.37 -1.21 20.30
C ILE A 503 23.56 -0.66 21.10
N GLY A 504 24.68 -1.38 21.09
CA GLY A 504 25.90 -1.04 21.80
C GLY A 504 26.05 -1.80 23.10
N ASP A 505 26.91 -1.27 23.97
CA ASP A 505 27.22 -1.85 25.26
C ASP A 505 26.33 -1.22 26.35
N PHE A 506 25.75 -2.04 27.22
CA PHE A 506 24.94 -1.59 28.34
C PHE A 506 24.92 -2.62 29.45
N ASN A 507 24.51 -2.20 30.65
CA ASN A 507 24.26 -3.10 31.76
C ASN A 507 22.76 -3.19 32.03
N THR A 508 22.29 -4.37 32.40
CA THR A 508 21.00 -4.52 33.08
C THR A 508 21.26 -4.72 34.59
N TYR A 509 20.29 -4.32 35.38
CA TYR A 509 20.38 -4.39 36.83
C TYR A 509 19.23 -5.20 37.38
N SER A 510 19.53 -6.09 38.30
CA SER A 510 18.54 -6.84 39.09
C SER A 510 18.85 -6.71 40.56
N LYS A 511 17.81 -6.78 41.42
CA LYS A 511 17.97 -6.81 42.85
C LYS A 511 18.00 -8.28 43.29
N ASP A 512 19.06 -8.64 43.98
CA ASP A 512 19.14 -9.94 44.69
C ASP A 512 18.16 -9.96 45.84
N GLU A 513 17.25 -10.92 45.85
CA GLU A 513 16.20 -10.99 46.86
C GLU A 513 16.71 -11.37 48.26
N GLU A 514 17.82 -12.08 48.36
CA GLU A 514 18.42 -12.52 49.61
C GLU A 514 19.27 -11.43 50.27
N THR A 515 20.11 -10.79 49.45
CA THR A 515 21.09 -9.81 49.96
C THR A 515 20.62 -8.36 49.81
N GLY A 516 19.61 -8.10 49.01
CA GLY A 516 19.17 -6.75 48.65
C GLY A 516 20.13 -5.98 47.74
N ASN A 517 21.22 -6.60 47.33
CA ASN A 517 22.24 -5.97 46.49
C ASN A 517 21.79 -5.86 45.05
N ILE A 518 22.29 -4.82 44.36
CA ILE A 518 22.07 -4.64 42.95
C ILE A 518 23.19 -5.35 42.17
N ILE A 519 22.80 -6.27 41.29
CA ILE A 519 23.70 -7.02 40.42
C ILE A 519 23.62 -6.40 39.04
N ALA A 520 24.79 -5.99 38.48
CA ALA A 520 24.92 -5.49 37.13
C ALA A 520 25.33 -6.65 36.18
N THR A 521 24.58 -6.83 35.11
CA THR A 521 24.89 -7.79 34.04
C THR A 521 25.22 -7.05 32.75
N PRO A 522 26.48 -7.19 32.22
CA PRO A 522 26.89 -6.51 31.00
C PRO A 522 26.32 -7.18 29.75
N HIS A 523 25.96 -6.38 28.76
CA HIS A 523 25.47 -6.79 27.46
C HIS A 523 26.20 -6.01 26.37
N SER A 524 26.34 -6.63 25.18
CA SER A 524 26.85 -5.98 23.96
C SER A 524 26.04 -6.47 22.76
N ILE A 525 25.34 -5.56 22.10
CA ILE A 525 24.50 -5.85 20.95
C ILE A 525 24.99 -5.05 19.75
N GLN A 526 25.46 -5.75 18.73
CA GLN A 526 26.03 -5.15 17.52
C GLN A 526 25.30 -5.64 16.27
N PRO A 527 25.06 -4.75 15.28
CA PRO A 527 24.54 -5.16 13.99
C PRO A 527 25.45 -6.13 13.26
N ALA A 528 24.88 -7.15 12.65
CA ALA A 528 25.62 -8.10 11.83
C ALA A 528 25.41 -7.81 10.34
N LYS A 529 26.50 -7.95 9.56
CA LYS A 529 26.42 -7.78 8.12
C LYS A 529 25.78 -8.98 7.45
N VAL A 530 24.75 -8.73 6.66
CA VAL A 530 24.02 -9.72 5.87
C VAL A 530 24.18 -9.37 4.38
N VAL A 531 24.66 -10.34 3.59
CA VAL A 531 24.81 -10.19 2.14
C VAL A 531 24.08 -11.34 1.46
N LYS A 532 23.19 -11.03 0.53
CA LYS A 532 22.47 -12.01 -0.28
C LYS A 532 22.56 -11.67 -1.76
N ASN A 533 22.85 -12.71 -2.57
CA ASN A 533 22.85 -12.62 -4.03
C ASN A 533 21.98 -13.76 -4.55
N LYS A 534 20.95 -13.44 -5.28
CA LYS A 534 19.91 -14.41 -5.70
C LYS A 534 19.46 -14.12 -7.13
N LEU A 535 18.95 -15.16 -7.79
CA LEU A 535 18.35 -15.07 -9.12
C LEU A 535 16.87 -15.37 -9.02
N ASN A 536 16.03 -14.42 -9.44
CA ASN A 536 14.58 -14.56 -9.59
C ASN A 536 14.23 -14.73 -11.07
N TYR A 537 13.08 -15.32 -11.32
CA TYR A 537 12.52 -15.42 -12.67
C TYR A 537 11.00 -15.29 -12.66
N ALA A 538 10.45 -14.88 -13.78
CA ALA A 538 9.03 -14.98 -14.06
C ALA A 538 8.80 -15.43 -15.51
N ALA A 539 7.69 -16.14 -15.72
CA ALA A 539 7.25 -16.55 -17.05
C ALA A 539 5.72 -16.48 -17.12
N THR A 540 5.19 -16.17 -18.28
CA THR A 540 3.75 -16.14 -18.54
C THR A 540 3.41 -16.67 -19.91
N LEU A 541 2.25 -17.34 -20.00
CA LEU A 541 1.62 -17.75 -21.25
C LEU A 541 0.11 -17.54 -21.11
N ARG A 542 -0.47 -16.74 -22.00
CA ARG A 542 -1.92 -16.54 -22.07
C ARG A 542 -2.38 -16.82 -23.49
N MET A 543 -3.46 -17.59 -23.59
CA MET A 543 -4.10 -17.96 -24.85
C MET A 543 -5.54 -17.46 -24.83
N THR A 544 -5.96 -16.81 -25.91
CA THR A 544 -7.33 -16.34 -26.08
C THR A 544 -7.86 -16.82 -27.43
N TYR A 545 -9.02 -17.48 -27.41
CA TYR A 545 -9.65 -17.99 -28.62
C TYR A 545 -11.07 -17.45 -28.76
N ASN A 546 -11.31 -16.68 -29.80
CA ASN A 546 -12.63 -16.14 -30.17
C ASN A 546 -13.39 -17.20 -30.98
N MET A 547 -14.31 -17.93 -30.34
CA MET A 547 -15.16 -18.92 -30.99
C MET A 547 -16.13 -18.23 -31.96
N THR A 548 -16.69 -17.12 -31.51
CA THR A 548 -17.54 -16.23 -32.31
C THR A 548 -17.07 -14.77 -32.13
N LYS A 549 -17.77 -13.82 -32.76
CA LYS A 549 -17.52 -12.38 -32.52
C LYS A 549 -17.85 -11.94 -31.09
N GLN A 550 -18.75 -12.67 -30.41
CA GLN A 550 -19.21 -12.32 -29.08
C GLN A 550 -18.64 -13.23 -27.98
N PHE A 551 -18.36 -14.50 -28.28
CA PHE A 551 -18.00 -15.50 -27.28
C PHE A 551 -16.59 -16.06 -27.54
N GLY A 552 -15.83 -16.22 -26.47
CA GLY A 552 -14.52 -16.83 -26.52
C GLY A 552 -14.06 -17.44 -25.19
N LEU A 553 -12.92 -18.08 -25.25
CA LEU A 553 -12.24 -18.73 -24.15
C LEU A 553 -10.89 -18.08 -23.91
N THR A 554 -10.47 -18.07 -22.66
CA THR A 554 -9.13 -17.62 -22.25
C THR A 554 -8.54 -18.56 -21.23
N ALA A 555 -7.23 -18.78 -21.33
CA ALA A 555 -6.47 -19.50 -20.33
C ALA A 555 -5.12 -18.80 -20.14
N ASP A 556 -4.67 -18.66 -18.90
CA ASP A 556 -3.33 -18.16 -18.61
C ASP A 556 -2.65 -18.95 -17.50
N GLY A 557 -1.32 -19.09 -17.65
CA GLY A 557 -0.42 -19.60 -16.65
C GLY A 557 0.72 -18.61 -16.46
N THR A 558 0.95 -18.21 -15.21
CA THR A 558 2.02 -17.28 -14.84
C THR A 558 2.74 -17.82 -13.61
N VAL A 559 4.05 -17.74 -13.60
CA VAL A 559 4.86 -18.01 -12.43
C VAL A 559 5.82 -16.87 -12.19
N ALA A 560 5.94 -16.43 -10.95
CA ALA A 560 7.00 -15.51 -10.54
C ALA A 560 7.66 -15.98 -9.26
N THR A 561 8.92 -15.63 -9.11
CA THR A 561 9.70 -15.94 -7.93
C THR A 561 10.27 -14.67 -7.34
N ARG A 562 10.37 -14.65 -6.01
CA ARG A 562 11.05 -13.57 -5.30
C ARG A 562 11.80 -14.09 -4.09
N PHE A 563 12.81 -13.36 -3.66
CA PHE A 563 13.37 -13.47 -2.33
C PHE A 563 12.82 -12.35 -1.45
N PRO A 564 12.81 -12.56 -0.12
CA PRO A 564 12.41 -11.51 0.80
C PRO A 564 13.19 -10.22 0.57
N ARG A 565 12.55 -9.07 0.76
CA ARG A 565 13.15 -7.73 0.64
C ARG A 565 13.97 -7.40 1.87
N ILE A 566 14.79 -6.36 1.80
CA ILE A 566 15.67 -5.92 2.89
C ILE A 566 14.94 -5.73 4.23
N ASN A 567 13.73 -5.18 4.20
CA ASN A 567 12.91 -4.96 5.39
C ASN A 567 12.21 -6.23 5.91
N GLU A 568 11.95 -7.23 5.07
CA GLU A 568 11.36 -8.51 5.47
C GLU A 568 12.36 -9.38 6.24
N TYR A 569 13.65 -9.16 6.04
CA TYR A 569 14.70 -9.81 6.81
C TYR A 569 14.86 -9.23 8.23
N ALA A 570 14.51 -7.98 8.43
CA ALA A 570 14.68 -7.31 9.72
C ALA A 570 13.70 -7.82 10.78
N GLY A 571 12.44 -8.09 10.39
CA GLY A 571 11.36 -8.41 11.32
C GLY A 571 11.38 -9.82 11.89
N THR A 572 11.86 -10.82 11.16
CA THR A 572 11.74 -12.24 11.56
C THR A 572 13.06 -12.90 11.96
N GLY A 573 14.20 -12.25 11.72
CA GLY A 573 15.54 -12.81 11.98
C GLY A 573 15.78 -14.17 11.34
N PRO A 574 15.50 -14.31 10.04
CA PRO A 574 15.54 -15.61 9.41
C PRO A 574 16.93 -16.24 9.49
N THR A 575 16.94 -17.53 9.74
CA THR A 575 18.12 -18.37 9.56
C THR A 575 18.41 -18.59 8.07
N GLU A 576 19.56 -19.13 7.72
CA GLU A 576 19.87 -19.47 6.32
C GLU A 576 18.79 -20.37 5.68
N GLU A 577 18.18 -21.26 6.45
CA GLU A 577 17.08 -22.15 5.99
C GLU A 577 15.81 -21.38 5.65
N GLN A 578 15.60 -20.21 6.22
CA GLN A 578 14.42 -19.37 6.04
C GLN A 578 14.52 -18.45 4.83
N TYR A 579 15.75 -18.22 4.32
CA TYR A 579 15.96 -17.44 3.09
C TYR A 579 15.58 -18.26 1.84
N LYS A 580 14.42 -18.89 1.84
CA LYS A 580 13.91 -19.65 0.70
C LYS A 580 13.28 -18.72 -0.33
N ARG A 581 13.40 -19.14 -1.59
CA ARG A 581 12.70 -18.48 -2.68
C ARG A 581 11.21 -18.66 -2.53
N VAL A 582 10.47 -17.58 -2.51
CA VAL A 582 9.01 -17.59 -2.65
C VAL A 582 8.68 -17.81 -4.11
N THR A 583 7.80 -18.79 -4.40
CA THR A 583 7.31 -19.08 -5.74
C THR A 583 5.79 -18.92 -5.74
N ILE A 584 5.29 -18.19 -6.73
CA ILE A 584 3.86 -17.91 -6.89
C ILE A 584 3.44 -18.36 -8.29
N PRO A 585 2.91 -19.57 -8.47
CA PRO A 585 2.20 -19.98 -9.67
C PRO A 585 0.74 -19.49 -9.62
N LEU A 586 0.28 -18.94 -10.73
CA LEU A 586 -1.10 -18.53 -11.00
C LEU A 586 -1.56 -19.23 -12.28
N ILE A 587 -2.67 -19.96 -12.23
CA ILE A 587 -3.29 -20.58 -13.39
C ILE A 587 -4.74 -20.16 -13.43
N ARG A 588 -5.20 -19.64 -14.55
CA ARG A 588 -6.59 -19.24 -14.76
C ARG A 588 -7.12 -19.78 -16.06
N GLY A 589 -8.41 -20.10 -16.06
CA GLY A 589 -9.12 -20.50 -17.27
C GLY A 589 -10.56 -20.06 -17.18
N GLY A 590 -11.13 -19.65 -18.31
CA GLY A 590 -12.48 -19.15 -18.29
C GLY A 590 -13.01 -18.77 -19.66
N LEU A 591 -14.17 -18.15 -19.62
CA LEU A 591 -14.92 -17.69 -20.79
C LEU A 591 -15.20 -16.20 -20.71
N PHE A 592 -15.40 -15.59 -21.84
CA PHE A 592 -15.91 -14.24 -21.96
C PHE A 592 -17.01 -14.16 -23.01
N TYR A 593 -17.93 -13.22 -22.78
CA TYR A 593 -18.98 -12.89 -23.71
C TYR A 593 -19.11 -11.37 -23.83
N LYS A 594 -19.20 -10.85 -25.06
CA LYS A 594 -19.32 -9.41 -25.29
C LYS A 594 -20.30 -9.15 -26.41
N ASN A 595 -21.28 -8.30 -26.12
CA ASN A 595 -22.17 -7.71 -27.12
C ASN A 595 -22.38 -6.21 -26.81
N ASN A 596 -23.40 -5.58 -27.39
CA ASN A 596 -23.62 -4.13 -27.27
C ASN A 596 -24.05 -3.69 -25.85
N TRP A 597 -24.57 -4.61 -25.03
CA TRP A 597 -25.12 -4.27 -23.70
C TRP A 597 -24.54 -5.10 -22.56
N LEU A 598 -23.74 -6.14 -22.87
CA LEU A 598 -23.14 -7.03 -21.87
C LEU A 598 -21.69 -7.32 -22.24
N ASN A 599 -20.76 -7.08 -21.30
CA ASN A 599 -19.40 -7.57 -21.32
C ASN A 599 -19.21 -8.43 -20.06
N LEU A 600 -19.12 -9.75 -20.24
CA LEU A 600 -19.03 -10.74 -19.18
C LEU A 600 -17.72 -11.48 -19.27
N THR A 601 -17.03 -11.66 -18.14
CA THR A 601 -15.88 -12.54 -17.99
C THR A 601 -16.07 -13.43 -16.77
N SER A 602 -15.88 -14.73 -16.92
CA SER A 602 -15.96 -15.71 -15.83
C SER A 602 -14.75 -16.62 -15.84
N MET A 603 -14.01 -16.68 -14.72
CA MET A 603 -12.74 -17.36 -14.63
C MET A 603 -12.61 -18.19 -13.36
N VAL A 604 -12.10 -19.42 -13.51
CA VAL A 604 -11.59 -20.22 -12.41
C VAL A 604 -10.10 -19.91 -12.24
N THR A 605 -9.67 -19.74 -11.02
CA THR A 605 -8.30 -19.33 -10.67
C THR A 605 -7.72 -20.30 -9.65
N TYR A 606 -6.53 -20.81 -9.91
CA TYR A 606 -5.68 -21.45 -8.92
C TYR A 606 -4.43 -20.59 -8.71
N ILE A 607 -4.16 -20.24 -7.45
CA ILE A 607 -2.95 -19.53 -7.08
C ILE A 607 -2.35 -20.15 -5.81
N SER A 608 -1.04 -20.20 -5.72
CA SER A 608 -0.37 -20.56 -4.48
C SER A 608 0.82 -19.65 -4.20
N LYS A 609 1.23 -19.60 -2.94
CA LYS A 609 2.43 -18.89 -2.49
C LYS A 609 3.20 -19.81 -1.55
N SER A 610 4.42 -20.15 -1.94
CA SER A 610 5.29 -21.02 -1.15
C SER A 610 6.17 -20.22 -0.19
N ASN A 611 6.69 -20.90 0.82
CA ASN A 611 7.71 -20.37 1.74
C ASN A 611 7.33 -19.05 2.41
N ASN A 612 6.05 -18.90 2.81
CA ASN A 612 5.66 -17.86 3.73
C ASN A 612 6.29 -18.15 5.10
N ILE A 613 6.62 -17.11 5.83
CA ILE A 613 7.23 -17.21 7.16
C ILE A 613 6.24 -16.65 8.18
N ASP A 614 6.05 -17.36 9.28
CA ASP A 614 5.30 -16.90 10.44
C ASP A 614 6.02 -17.30 11.72
N GLN A 615 5.77 -16.58 12.78
CA GLN A 615 6.35 -16.82 14.10
C GLN A 615 5.22 -17.03 15.11
N GLN A 616 5.26 -18.16 15.81
CA GLN A 616 4.27 -18.49 16.84
C GLN A 616 4.95 -18.67 18.18
N ASN A 617 4.35 -18.10 19.22
CA ASN A 617 4.74 -18.35 20.59
C ASN A 617 3.82 -19.43 21.17
N LEU A 618 4.36 -20.61 21.44
CA LEU A 618 3.66 -21.73 22.03
C LEU A 618 3.88 -21.73 23.54
N THR A 619 2.82 -21.43 24.29
CA THR A 619 2.85 -21.34 25.75
C THR A 619 2.44 -22.66 26.37
N LYS A 620 3.19 -23.12 27.35
CA LYS A 620 2.89 -24.32 28.11
C LYS A 620 1.60 -24.14 28.92
N PRO A 621 0.62 -25.08 28.84
CA PRO A 621 -0.65 -24.96 29.53
C PRO A 621 -0.49 -24.74 31.01
N GLY A 622 -1.23 -23.78 31.59
CA GLY A 622 -1.22 -23.49 33.02
C GLY A 622 0.01 -22.71 33.50
N THR A 623 0.89 -22.27 32.61
CA THR A 623 2.11 -21.53 32.93
C THR A 623 2.25 -20.28 32.04
N LYS A 624 3.23 -19.42 32.37
CA LYS A 624 3.66 -18.30 31.46
C LYS A 624 4.87 -18.68 30.60
N GLU A 625 5.35 -19.92 30.72
CA GLU A 625 6.50 -20.40 29.95
C GLU A 625 6.13 -20.57 28.48
N GLY A 626 6.80 -19.84 27.58
CA GLY A 626 6.56 -19.88 26.14
C GLY A 626 7.86 -20.13 25.36
N LYS A 627 7.76 -20.90 24.27
CA LYS A 627 8.85 -21.07 23.30
C LYS A 627 8.37 -20.58 21.93
N THR A 628 9.16 -19.71 21.33
CA THR A 628 8.87 -19.18 20.00
C THR A 628 9.37 -20.16 18.94
N VAL A 629 8.48 -20.49 18.00
CA VAL A 629 8.79 -21.32 16.83
C VAL A 629 8.54 -20.55 15.56
N LEU A 630 9.48 -20.69 14.62
CA LEU A 630 9.36 -20.16 13.29
C LEU A 630 8.81 -21.22 12.35
N LEU A 631 7.78 -20.86 11.57
CA LEU A 631 7.14 -21.72 10.61
C LEU A 631 7.42 -21.26 9.19
N ILE A 632 7.66 -22.24 8.31
CA ILE A 632 7.67 -22.01 6.86
C ILE A 632 6.49 -22.78 6.29
N TYR A 633 5.55 -22.06 5.70
CA TYR A 633 4.30 -22.63 5.21
C TYR A 633 3.93 -22.14 3.82
N ASN A 634 2.91 -22.75 3.23
CA ASN A 634 2.39 -22.36 1.92
C ASN A 634 0.93 -21.94 2.05
N ILE A 635 0.46 -21.16 1.08
CA ILE A 635 -0.96 -20.88 0.87
C ILE A 635 -1.36 -21.39 -0.49
N GLN A 636 -2.54 -22.01 -0.59
CA GLN A 636 -3.16 -22.44 -1.84
C GLN A 636 -4.59 -21.95 -1.89
N THR A 637 -4.97 -21.37 -3.02
CA THR A 637 -6.32 -20.85 -3.22
C THR A 637 -6.88 -21.35 -4.54
N LEU A 638 -8.06 -21.94 -4.48
CA LEU A 638 -8.93 -22.16 -5.63
C LEU A 638 -10.05 -21.12 -5.56
N GLY A 639 -10.28 -20.43 -6.66
CA GLY A 639 -11.28 -19.37 -6.73
C GLY A 639 -12.04 -19.38 -8.05
N TRP A 640 -13.17 -18.68 -8.03
CA TRP A 640 -14.00 -18.39 -9.19
C TRP A 640 -14.42 -16.92 -9.13
N THR A 641 -14.16 -16.20 -10.21
CA THR A 641 -14.52 -14.77 -10.31
C THR A 641 -15.31 -14.55 -11.59
N THR A 642 -16.43 -13.84 -11.46
CA THR A 642 -17.23 -13.37 -12.59
C THR A 642 -17.37 -11.85 -12.49
N SER A 643 -17.02 -11.17 -13.58
CA SER A 643 -17.16 -9.72 -13.74
C SER A 643 -18.09 -9.43 -14.92
N ALA A 644 -19.01 -8.50 -14.76
CA ALA A 644 -19.93 -8.09 -15.81
C ALA A 644 -20.09 -6.58 -15.84
N GLU A 645 -20.05 -6.01 -17.06
CA GLU A 645 -20.46 -4.65 -17.38
C GLU A 645 -21.74 -4.73 -18.18
N ILE A 646 -22.79 -4.10 -17.70
CA ILE A 646 -24.16 -4.26 -18.20
C ILE A 646 -24.77 -2.90 -18.52
N ASP A 647 -25.03 -2.64 -19.81
CA ASP A 647 -25.59 -1.40 -20.36
C ASP A 647 -26.91 -1.72 -21.09
N PRO A 648 -28.01 -2.16 -20.40
CA PRO A 648 -29.20 -2.71 -21.05
C PRO A 648 -30.03 -1.67 -21.79
N PHE A 649 -29.94 -0.40 -21.40
CA PHE A 649 -30.59 0.73 -22.02
C PHE A 649 -29.83 2.03 -21.80
N LYS A 650 -30.13 3.05 -22.60
CA LYS A 650 -29.42 4.32 -22.57
C LYS A 650 -29.42 4.98 -21.19
N GLY A 651 -28.24 5.32 -20.71
CA GLY A 651 -28.04 6.01 -19.44
C GLY A 651 -27.86 5.09 -18.23
N PHE A 652 -28.26 3.83 -18.28
CA PHE A 652 -28.01 2.88 -17.21
C PHE A 652 -26.70 2.12 -17.44
N HIS A 653 -25.94 1.95 -16.37
CA HIS A 653 -24.72 1.14 -16.33
C HIS A 653 -24.65 0.39 -15.00
N LEU A 654 -24.35 -0.90 -15.05
CA LEU A 654 -24.11 -1.73 -13.88
C LEU A 654 -22.79 -2.47 -14.04
N HIS A 655 -21.84 -2.21 -13.17
CA HIS A 655 -20.72 -3.10 -12.93
C HIS A 655 -21.09 -4.11 -11.83
N ALA A 656 -20.87 -5.39 -12.09
CA ALA A 656 -21.10 -6.46 -11.14
C ALA A 656 -19.87 -7.35 -11.05
N LEU A 657 -19.39 -7.61 -9.83
CA LEU A 657 -18.29 -8.52 -9.55
C LEU A 657 -18.72 -9.51 -8.48
N PHE A 658 -18.50 -10.78 -8.76
CA PHE A 658 -18.63 -11.88 -7.81
C PHE A 658 -17.33 -12.65 -7.73
N THR A 659 -16.85 -12.92 -6.51
CA THR A 659 -15.68 -13.78 -6.28
C THR A 659 -16.02 -14.78 -5.17
N TYR A 660 -15.80 -16.05 -5.45
CA TYR A 660 -15.68 -17.11 -4.48
C TYR A 660 -14.23 -17.62 -4.44
N GLN A 661 -13.65 -17.75 -3.25
CA GLN A 661 -12.29 -18.18 -3.07
C GLN A 661 -12.12 -19.02 -1.80
N LYS A 662 -11.28 -20.04 -1.87
CA LYS A 662 -10.98 -20.90 -0.74
C LYS A 662 -9.46 -20.92 -0.48
N PRO A 663 -8.92 -19.90 0.21
CA PRO A 663 -7.51 -19.85 0.60
C PRO A 663 -7.27 -20.79 1.81
N VAL A 664 -6.33 -21.72 1.69
CA VAL A 664 -6.01 -22.67 2.75
C VAL A 664 -4.51 -22.67 3.07
N TYR A 665 -4.19 -22.85 4.34
CA TYR A 665 -2.83 -23.12 4.79
C TYR A 665 -2.38 -24.52 4.39
N LYS A 666 -1.11 -24.66 3.99
CA LYS A 666 -0.43 -25.91 3.70
C LYS A 666 0.93 -25.92 4.39
N ASN A 667 1.29 -27.08 4.97
CA ASN A 667 2.53 -27.26 5.73
C ASN A 667 2.65 -26.31 6.93
N TYR A 668 1.51 -25.85 7.45
CA TYR A 668 1.47 -24.97 8.63
C TYR A 668 1.39 -25.83 9.88
N ASN A 669 2.52 -26.37 10.31
CA ASN A 669 2.64 -27.19 11.51
C ASN A 669 4.03 -27.02 12.13
N ALA A 670 4.07 -26.93 13.46
CA ALA A 670 5.30 -26.98 14.24
C ALA A 670 5.02 -27.50 15.65
N SER A 671 6.05 -27.95 16.33
CA SER A 671 5.98 -28.38 17.71
C SER A 671 7.21 -27.93 18.48
N VAL A 672 7.05 -27.70 19.78
CA VAL A 672 8.13 -27.41 20.73
C VAL A 672 8.05 -28.41 21.88
N THR A 673 9.21 -28.75 22.42
CA THR A 673 9.33 -29.52 23.66
C THR A 673 9.92 -28.62 24.71
N PHE A 674 9.30 -28.58 25.87
CA PHE A 674 9.77 -27.86 27.05
C PHE A 674 10.78 -28.71 27.80
N ASP A 675 11.49 -28.09 28.75
CA ASP A 675 12.60 -28.77 29.47
C ASP A 675 12.15 -29.91 30.36
N ASP A 676 10.89 -29.88 30.77
CA ASP A 676 10.24 -30.99 31.53
C ASP A 676 9.64 -32.09 30.63
N GLY A 677 9.85 -32.00 29.29
CA GLY A 677 9.34 -32.95 28.31
C GLY A 677 7.91 -32.68 27.83
N ALA A 678 7.23 -31.65 28.33
CA ALA A 678 5.91 -31.25 27.83
C ALA A 678 6.02 -30.81 26.36
N GLN A 679 5.07 -31.20 25.53
CA GLN A 679 5.03 -30.87 24.12
C GLN A 679 3.84 -29.96 23.80
N MET A 680 4.09 -28.94 23.01
CA MET A 680 3.07 -28.08 22.41
C MET A 680 3.22 -28.06 20.91
N SER A 681 2.10 -28.04 20.20
CA SER A 681 2.10 -27.97 18.74
C SER A 681 1.06 -27.00 18.23
N VAL A 682 1.35 -26.43 17.06
CA VAL A 682 0.40 -25.69 16.25
C VAL A 682 0.22 -26.45 14.92
N ASN A 683 -1.02 -26.62 14.50
CA ASN A 683 -1.34 -27.21 13.21
C ASN A 683 -2.56 -26.49 12.62
N ALA A 684 -2.34 -25.79 11.51
CA ALA A 684 -3.39 -25.13 10.75
C ALA A 684 -3.50 -25.67 9.31
N ASN A 685 -2.97 -26.86 9.06
CA ASN A 685 -3.07 -27.48 7.73
C ASN A 685 -4.52 -27.66 7.28
N GLY A 686 -4.85 -27.11 6.11
CA GLY A 686 -6.19 -27.19 5.54
C GLY A 686 -7.18 -26.16 6.08
N MET A 687 -6.82 -25.43 7.14
CA MET A 687 -7.63 -24.33 7.66
C MET A 687 -7.64 -23.14 6.67
N ILE A 688 -8.73 -22.39 6.71
CA ILE A 688 -8.90 -21.18 5.90
C ILE A 688 -7.92 -20.10 6.37
N VAL A 689 -7.30 -19.43 5.44
CA VAL A 689 -6.40 -18.30 5.75
C VAL A 689 -7.20 -17.19 6.42
N LYS A 690 -6.74 -16.74 7.58
CA LYS A 690 -7.38 -15.69 8.35
C LYS A 690 -7.42 -14.36 7.56
N GLU A 691 -8.40 -13.54 7.88
CA GLU A 691 -8.58 -12.18 7.33
C GLU A 691 -8.92 -12.13 5.83
N ILE A 692 -9.11 -13.28 5.16
CA ILE A 692 -9.52 -13.34 3.76
C ILE A 692 -10.99 -13.81 3.68
N PRO A 693 -11.92 -12.98 3.20
CA PRO A 693 -13.30 -13.40 2.99
C PRO A 693 -13.38 -14.39 1.81
N GLN A 694 -14.18 -15.45 1.99
CA GLN A 694 -14.37 -16.46 0.95
C GLN A 694 -15.32 -15.99 -0.16
N VAL A 695 -16.22 -15.07 0.14
CA VAL A 695 -17.18 -14.52 -0.82
C VAL A 695 -17.05 -13.00 -0.84
N LEU A 696 -16.93 -12.46 -2.04
CA LEU A 696 -16.95 -11.03 -2.31
C LEU A 696 -17.97 -10.75 -3.40
N VAL A 697 -18.82 -9.75 -3.17
CA VAL A 697 -19.78 -9.25 -4.18
C VAL A 697 -19.64 -7.75 -4.27
N GLU A 698 -19.66 -7.23 -5.49
CA GLU A 698 -19.73 -5.79 -5.76
C GLU A 698 -20.76 -5.54 -6.84
N LEU A 699 -21.64 -4.59 -6.59
CA LEU A 699 -22.66 -4.14 -7.51
C LEU A 699 -22.64 -2.61 -7.54
N ASP A 700 -22.28 -2.04 -8.69
CA ASP A 700 -22.15 -0.59 -8.87
C ASP A 700 -23.15 -0.09 -9.95
N PRO A 701 -24.47 -0.03 -9.65
CA PRO A 701 -25.42 0.56 -10.58
C PRO A 701 -25.26 2.07 -10.66
N SER A 702 -25.42 2.60 -11.86
CA SER A 702 -25.48 4.04 -12.10
C SER A 702 -26.43 4.40 -13.22
N TYR A 703 -27.00 5.60 -13.15
CA TYR A 703 -27.96 6.09 -14.13
C TYR A 703 -27.72 7.56 -14.46
N ASN A 704 -27.49 7.84 -15.74
CA ASN A 704 -27.39 9.20 -16.27
C ASN A 704 -28.81 9.72 -16.54
N ILE A 705 -29.34 10.53 -15.65
CA ILE A 705 -30.67 11.17 -15.80
C ILE A 705 -30.63 12.17 -16.96
N THR A 706 -29.56 12.95 -17.02
CA THR A 706 -29.25 13.88 -18.12
C THR A 706 -27.79 13.69 -18.56
N LYS A 707 -27.33 14.51 -19.50
CA LYS A 707 -25.90 14.52 -19.89
C LYS A 707 -24.97 14.92 -18.73
N ASP A 708 -25.51 15.74 -17.82
CA ASP A 708 -24.74 16.40 -16.77
C ASP A 708 -25.15 15.92 -15.36
N LEU A 709 -26.15 15.03 -15.24
CA LEU A 709 -26.65 14.53 -13.95
C LEU A 709 -26.62 12.99 -13.93
N ARG A 710 -25.80 12.44 -13.05
CA ARG A 710 -25.65 11.00 -12.82
C ARG A 710 -25.91 10.64 -11.38
N LEU A 711 -26.71 9.60 -11.15
CA LEU A 711 -26.87 8.93 -9.87
C LEU A 711 -26.04 7.64 -9.89
N TRP A 712 -25.47 7.30 -8.74
CA TRP A 712 -24.78 6.03 -8.59
C TRP A 712 -24.89 5.47 -7.18
N LEU A 713 -24.85 4.14 -7.09
CA LEU A 713 -24.75 3.37 -5.85
C LEU A 713 -23.63 2.35 -5.99
N SER A 714 -23.09 1.91 -4.86
CA SER A 714 -22.11 0.83 -4.77
C SER A 714 -22.48 -0.03 -3.57
N PHE A 715 -22.72 -1.30 -3.80
CA PHE A 715 -23.00 -2.30 -2.78
C PHE A 715 -21.86 -3.29 -2.76
N ARG A 716 -21.28 -3.54 -1.58
CA ARG A 716 -20.17 -4.45 -1.39
C ARG A 716 -20.46 -5.42 -0.28
N TYR A 717 -20.38 -6.71 -0.58
CA TYR A 717 -20.50 -7.76 0.40
C TYR A 717 -19.16 -8.41 0.66
N PHE A 718 -18.78 -8.47 1.91
CA PHE A 718 -17.65 -9.25 2.40
C PHE A 718 -18.22 -10.42 3.19
N GLY A 719 -17.91 -11.65 2.76
CA GLY A 719 -18.32 -12.87 3.44
C GLY A 719 -17.65 -13.04 4.80
N LYS A 720 -18.04 -14.09 5.50
CA LYS A 720 -17.44 -14.51 6.77
C LYS A 720 -15.91 -14.53 6.69
N THR A 721 -15.25 -14.01 7.73
CA THR A 721 -13.80 -13.88 7.82
C THR A 721 -13.32 -14.46 9.14
N TYR A 722 -12.37 -15.39 9.09
CA TYR A 722 -11.75 -15.93 10.31
C TYR A 722 -10.68 -14.98 10.85
N ALA A 723 -10.65 -14.81 12.17
CA ALA A 723 -9.72 -13.94 12.88
C ALA A 723 -8.51 -14.70 13.44
N ASN A 724 -8.59 -16.03 13.54
CA ASN A 724 -7.52 -16.87 14.07
C ASN A 724 -7.28 -18.12 13.21
N LEU A 725 -6.15 -18.77 13.45
CA LEU A 725 -5.69 -19.94 12.72
C LEU A 725 -6.57 -21.19 12.89
N GLN A 726 -7.27 -21.30 14.04
CA GLN A 726 -8.07 -22.47 14.39
C GLN A 726 -9.52 -22.38 13.90
N GLU A 727 -9.86 -21.33 13.13
CA GLU A 727 -11.24 -21.05 12.68
C GLU A 727 -12.28 -20.92 13.83
N ALA A 728 -11.80 -20.76 15.06
CA ALA A 728 -12.65 -20.62 16.23
C ALA A 728 -13.24 -19.22 16.39
N LEU A 729 -12.47 -18.20 16.00
CA LEU A 729 -12.90 -16.80 16.00
C LEU A 729 -13.17 -16.34 14.58
N TYR A 730 -14.33 -15.73 14.35
CA TYR A 730 -14.72 -15.22 13.04
C TYR A 730 -15.63 -14.00 13.19
N PHE A 731 -15.73 -13.23 12.13
CA PHE A 731 -16.71 -12.16 11.97
C PHE A 731 -17.69 -12.55 10.88
N ASN A 732 -18.96 -12.20 11.10
CA ASN A 732 -20.02 -12.44 10.12
C ASN A 732 -19.80 -11.61 8.86
N GLY A 733 -20.41 -12.08 7.76
CA GLY A 733 -20.44 -11.31 6.53
C GLY A 733 -21.18 -9.97 6.71
N ARG A 734 -20.72 -8.94 5.98
CA ARG A 734 -21.28 -7.60 6.05
C ARG A 734 -21.42 -6.97 4.68
N TRP A 735 -22.39 -6.05 4.60
CA TRP A 735 -22.55 -5.15 3.47
C TRP A 735 -21.98 -3.77 3.80
N GLU A 736 -21.34 -3.17 2.81
CA GLU A 736 -20.98 -1.76 2.78
C GLU A 736 -21.71 -1.10 1.60
N THR A 737 -22.30 0.06 1.83
CA THR A 737 -23.10 0.75 0.81
C THR A 737 -22.67 2.19 0.69
N PHE A 738 -22.43 2.62 -0.52
CA PHE A 738 -22.06 3.99 -0.87
C PHE A 738 -22.98 4.49 -1.97
N GLY A 739 -23.09 5.80 -2.10
CA GLY A 739 -23.85 6.38 -3.19
C GLY A 739 -23.59 7.87 -3.35
N GLY A 740 -23.95 8.41 -4.49
CA GLY A 740 -23.73 9.81 -4.76
C GLY A 740 -24.44 10.30 -6.01
N ILE A 741 -24.36 11.61 -6.17
CA ILE A 741 -24.89 12.36 -7.29
C ILE A 741 -23.74 13.16 -7.90
N ASN A 742 -23.56 13.04 -9.19
CA ASN A 742 -22.60 13.84 -9.96
C ASN A 742 -23.39 14.76 -10.88
N TRP A 743 -23.07 16.06 -10.82
CA TRP A 743 -23.73 17.10 -11.62
C TRP A 743 -22.71 18.02 -12.26
#